data_d41d2c44fecf1a79d71039676682da2c
#
_entry.id   d41d2c44fecf1a79d71039676682da2c
#
_cell.length_a   1.000
_cell.length_b   1.000
_cell.length_c   1.000
_cell.angle_alpha   90.00
_cell.angle_beta   90.00
_cell.angle_gamma   90.00
#
_symmetry.space_group_name_H-M   'P 1'
#
loop_
_entity.id
_entity.type
_entity.pdbx_description
1 polymer ?
#
loop_
_entity_poly.entity_id
_entity_poly.type
_entity_poly.pdbx_seq_one_letter_code
_entity_poly.pdbx_strand_id
1 'polypeptide(L)'
;MSILEYLSPKLAENPSGYNRRDYTGNPLTPDEIYEAFTGWISSRGMTLYPAQDEAVLEIAAGHNVVLATPTGSGKSTVAVAAHFTGLATGQRSYYTAPIKALVSEKFFDLIEIFGAENVGMITGDSAINADAPIICCTAEILANITLREGKTADVCQVIMDEFHFYSDPQRGWAWQLPLLELPQAQFLLMSATLGDTTRFQEEMTALTGRESVLVASSERPIPLHFYYSTDPIQETVQELVQTKQAPVYIVHFSQKAALEQANALLPVAIASKEEKERIAQLIAKFRFGPGFGKALNKLVRAGIGIHHAGMLPKYRRLVERLAQAGLLKVICGTDTLGIGINVPIRTVLITALSKFDGSKNRRLRAREFHQIAGRAGRAGFDTAGTVVVQAPEHDIENARLLAKAQAKFGDDTKKINQSLSSKRKKAPEGFVGWSEKTFDQLVAAEPEPLTSSFDITHSMLLNLMQRPQNPVVAAYRILQENHEPPQRRRELLRKAVGIYKELLTGGVIERTDTPDEHGSYLRLTEDLQDNFALNQPLSAFAVAAIELLDPDSPNYALDVLSLIEATLEPPHLVLYAQERKVKNELSAQLKADGVEYNERMYELDQVTYPQPLTELIEQAYTTYQQSAPWVARFEPHPKSVVRDMYERAMGFNDFVQYYALERGEGVLLRYLSDAYKALRQTVPESAVNDDLAEVIEWLGELVRQTDSSLVDEWEKLAAGEDAASLAADRAAAEIKDDTPPAVTKNVRAFRVMVRNALFRRVELFADERENILGELDEASGWDADAWADAMDDYFDAYDDIYTDAEARSPKLVQIDDDVREHPGVWKVQQTFADPEDNFDWGIRAEVNLAASDDAGYPVLKILSVGEF
;
A
#
# COMPACT_ATOMS: atom_id res chain seq x y z
N MET A 1 -29.52 5.72 19.45
CA MET A 1 -29.11 5.01 20.68
C MET A 1 -27.76 4.34 20.36
N SER A 2 -26.78 4.55 21.26
CA SER A 2 -25.49 3.84 21.18
C SER A 2 -25.72 2.35 21.39
N ILE A 3 -24.92 1.49 20.75
CA ILE A 3 -24.97 0.04 20.99
C ILE A 3 -24.67 -0.29 22.47
N LEU A 4 -23.90 0.55 23.14
CA LEU A 4 -23.53 0.39 24.54
C LEU A 4 -24.73 0.53 25.49
N GLU A 5 -25.79 1.24 25.10
CA GLU A 5 -27.03 1.37 25.90
C GLU A 5 -27.80 0.05 25.99
N TYR A 6 -27.53 -0.88 25.09
CA TYR A 6 -28.09 -2.24 25.12
C TYR A 6 -27.25 -3.23 25.94
N LEU A 7 -26.02 -2.84 26.27
CA LEU A 7 -25.20 -3.55 27.24
C LEU A 7 -25.64 -3.11 28.63
N SER A 8 -26.51 -3.79 29.30
CA SER A 8 -26.97 -3.61 30.70
C SER A 8 -26.79 -2.19 31.33
N PRO A 9 -27.79 -1.64 32.06
CA PRO A 9 -27.68 -0.32 32.70
C PRO A 9 -26.46 -0.14 33.61
N LYS A 10 -25.93 -1.22 34.20
CA LYS A 10 -24.74 -1.19 35.08
C LYS A 10 -23.42 -0.94 34.31
N LEU A 11 -23.36 -1.24 33.02
CA LEU A 11 -22.20 -0.95 32.19
C LEU A 11 -22.27 0.45 31.58
N ALA A 12 -23.48 0.98 31.35
CA ALA A 12 -23.69 2.34 30.90
C ALA A 12 -23.32 3.40 31.96
N GLU A 13 -23.31 3.04 33.24
CA GLU A 13 -22.96 3.95 34.34
C GLU A 13 -21.45 4.15 34.52
N ASN A 14 -20.60 3.30 33.93
CA ASN A 14 -19.14 3.45 34.00
C ASN A 14 -18.43 2.91 32.74
N PRO A 15 -18.49 3.63 31.61
CA PRO A 15 -17.84 3.22 30.35
C PRO A 15 -16.31 3.15 30.44
N SER A 16 -15.70 3.99 31.30
CA SER A 16 -14.24 4.01 31.53
C SER A 16 -13.76 2.95 32.53
N GLY A 17 -14.70 2.26 33.20
CA GLY A 17 -14.44 1.22 34.20
C GLY A 17 -14.26 -0.20 33.61
N TYR A 18 -14.09 -0.35 32.33
CA TYR A 18 -13.76 -1.65 31.67
C TYR A 18 -12.34 -2.12 32.01
N ASN A 19 -12.04 -2.17 33.31
CA ASN A 19 -10.86 -2.87 33.80
C ASN A 19 -11.22 -4.34 33.95
N ARG A 20 -10.83 -5.13 32.90
CA ARG A 20 -11.12 -6.56 32.72
C ARG A 20 -10.77 -7.44 33.92
N ARG A 21 -9.81 -7.02 34.76
CA ARG A 21 -9.36 -7.78 35.93
C ARG A 21 -10.33 -7.67 37.10
N ASP A 22 -11.20 -6.68 37.07
CA ASP A 22 -12.10 -6.35 38.18
C ASP A 22 -13.61 -6.49 37.84
N TYR A 23 -13.95 -7.08 36.67
CA TYR A 23 -15.35 -7.31 36.29
C TYR A 23 -15.99 -8.37 37.20
N THR A 24 -16.68 -7.91 38.28
CA THR A 24 -17.41 -8.74 39.22
C THR A 24 -18.91 -8.83 38.94
N GLY A 25 -19.35 -8.32 37.75
CA GLY A 25 -20.76 -8.38 37.32
C GLY A 25 -21.12 -9.78 36.84
N ASN A 26 -22.38 -10.18 36.93
CA ASN A 26 -22.87 -11.37 36.23
C ASN A 26 -22.82 -11.08 34.73
N PRO A 27 -22.10 -11.90 33.93
CA PRO A 27 -22.15 -11.74 32.48
C PRO A 27 -23.57 -11.97 31.99
N LEU A 28 -23.95 -11.28 30.88
CA LEU A 28 -25.21 -11.55 30.20
C LEU A 28 -25.25 -13.00 29.73
N THR A 29 -26.39 -13.61 29.76
CA THR A 29 -26.62 -14.93 29.17
C THR A 29 -26.59 -14.84 27.66
N PRO A 30 -26.33 -15.94 26.91
CA PRO A 30 -26.38 -15.97 25.46
C PRO A 30 -27.68 -15.38 24.89
N ASP A 31 -28.83 -15.71 25.48
CA ASP A 31 -30.14 -15.20 25.04
C ASP A 31 -30.26 -13.68 25.23
N GLU A 32 -29.83 -13.16 26.39
CA GLU A 32 -29.81 -11.73 26.63
C GLU A 32 -28.87 -10.97 25.67
N ILE A 33 -27.70 -11.52 25.34
CA ILE A 33 -26.76 -10.95 24.37
C ILE A 33 -27.41 -10.90 22.99
N TYR A 34 -28.02 -11.99 22.56
CA TYR A 34 -28.72 -12.08 21.28
C TYR A 34 -29.88 -11.09 21.19
N GLU A 35 -30.76 -11.05 22.21
CA GLU A 35 -31.89 -10.11 22.28
C GLU A 35 -31.43 -8.65 22.26
N ALA A 36 -30.40 -8.32 23.02
CA ALA A 36 -29.85 -6.98 23.08
C ALA A 36 -29.30 -6.53 21.72
N PHE A 37 -28.52 -7.38 21.06
CA PHE A 37 -27.95 -7.08 19.75
C PHE A 37 -29.02 -6.94 18.66
N THR A 38 -29.98 -7.86 18.59
CA THR A 38 -31.09 -7.80 17.63
C THR A 38 -32.02 -6.62 17.90
N GLY A 39 -32.21 -6.25 19.15
CA GLY A 39 -32.90 -5.01 19.57
C GLY A 39 -32.20 -3.76 19.02
N TRP A 40 -30.86 -3.69 19.13
CA TRP A 40 -30.09 -2.60 18.56
C TRP A 40 -30.21 -2.54 17.03
N ILE A 41 -30.07 -3.67 16.32
CA ILE A 41 -30.24 -3.76 14.87
C ILE A 41 -31.62 -3.23 14.46
N SER A 42 -32.68 -3.66 15.16
CA SER A 42 -34.05 -3.24 14.91
C SER A 42 -34.25 -1.73 15.14
N SER A 43 -33.60 -1.16 16.16
CA SER A 43 -33.64 0.28 16.43
C SER A 43 -33.05 1.15 15.33
N ARG A 44 -32.16 0.57 14.50
CA ARG A 44 -31.59 1.19 13.29
C ARG A 44 -32.44 0.97 12.04
N GLY A 45 -33.60 0.35 12.15
CA GLY A 45 -34.46 0.02 11.02
C GLY A 45 -33.91 -1.09 10.12
N MET A 46 -32.97 -1.88 10.62
CA MET A 46 -32.37 -3.01 9.89
C MET A 46 -32.94 -4.34 10.39
N THR A 47 -32.84 -5.36 9.53
CA THR A 47 -33.20 -6.73 9.85
C THR A 47 -32.06 -7.64 9.42
N LEU A 48 -31.70 -8.59 10.26
CA LEU A 48 -30.66 -9.58 9.94
C LEU A 48 -31.14 -10.51 8.82
N TYR A 49 -30.25 -10.83 7.91
CA TYR A 49 -30.47 -11.94 6.99
C TYR A 49 -30.37 -13.29 7.72
N PRO A 50 -31.02 -14.36 7.25
CA PRO A 50 -31.02 -15.65 7.95
C PRO A 50 -29.64 -16.17 8.36
N ALA A 51 -28.65 -16.07 7.49
CA ALA A 51 -27.28 -16.47 7.82
C ALA A 51 -26.58 -15.54 8.82
N GLN A 52 -26.94 -14.25 8.86
CA GLN A 52 -26.44 -13.34 9.89
C GLN A 52 -27.06 -13.67 11.24
N ASP A 53 -28.36 -13.90 11.26
CA ASP A 53 -29.12 -14.24 12.46
C ASP A 53 -28.60 -15.54 13.10
N GLU A 54 -28.41 -16.59 12.31
CA GLU A 54 -27.79 -17.85 12.73
C GLU A 54 -26.38 -17.62 13.29
N ALA A 55 -25.52 -16.85 12.57
CA ALA A 55 -24.18 -16.59 13.02
C ALA A 55 -24.13 -15.79 14.33
N VAL A 56 -25.01 -14.82 14.52
CA VAL A 56 -25.12 -14.03 15.75
C VAL A 56 -25.53 -14.90 16.93
N LEU A 57 -26.50 -15.80 16.72
CA LEU A 57 -26.95 -16.75 17.73
C LEU A 57 -25.79 -17.68 18.17
N GLU A 58 -25.07 -18.25 17.22
CA GLU A 58 -23.94 -19.16 17.50
C GLU A 58 -22.77 -18.44 18.20
N ILE A 59 -22.48 -17.19 17.80
CA ILE A 59 -21.46 -16.37 18.49
C ILE A 59 -21.88 -16.08 19.94
N ALA A 60 -23.13 -15.70 20.18
CA ALA A 60 -23.66 -15.45 21.52
C ALA A 60 -23.64 -16.71 22.39
N ALA A 61 -23.89 -17.89 21.80
CA ALA A 61 -23.79 -19.18 22.47
C ALA A 61 -22.35 -19.57 22.83
N GLY A 62 -21.34 -18.86 22.33
CA GLY A 62 -19.92 -19.08 22.60
C GLY A 62 -19.25 -20.11 21.67
N HIS A 63 -19.91 -20.46 20.57
CA HIS A 63 -19.37 -21.38 19.55
C HIS A 63 -18.37 -20.69 18.63
N ASN A 64 -17.42 -21.43 18.07
CA ASN A 64 -16.62 -20.93 16.96
C ASN A 64 -17.49 -20.91 15.68
N VAL A 65 -17.32 -19.89 14.86
CA VAL A 65 -18.13 -19.74 13.63
C VAL A 65 -17.26 -19.61 12.40
N VAL A 66 -17.54 -20.42 11.40
CA VAL A 66 -17.01 -20.23 10.03
C VAL A 66 -18.11 -19.64 9.18
N LEU A 67 -17.99 -18.37 8.83
CA LEU A 67 -19.00 -17.63 8.05
C LEU A 67 -18.60 -17.63 6.58
N ALA A 68 -19.17 -18.54 5.81
CA ALA A 68 -18.96 -18.74 4.38
C ALA A 68 -20.12 -18.16 3.58
N THR A 69 -20.28 -16.83 3.61
CA THR A 69 -21.36 -16.13 2.90
C THR A 69 -20.81 -15.24 1.80
N PRO A 70 -21.55 -15.03 0.70
CA PRO A 70 -21.11 -14.21 -0.42
C PRO A 70 -20.71 -12.77 -0.04
N THR A 71 -19.96 -12.11 -0.90
CA THR A 71 -19.69 -10.66 -0.75
C THR A 71 -21.02 -9.89 -0.80
N GLY A 72 -21.16 -8.87 0.06
CA GLY A 72 -22.39 -8.08 0.17
C GLY A 72 -23.48 -8.70 1.06
N SER A 73 -23.23 -9.85 1.70
CA SER A 73 -24.15 -10.46 2.68
C SER A 73 -24.10 -9.82 4.06
N GLY A 74 -23.33 -8.73 4.25
CA GLY A 74 -23.25 -8.01 5.52
C GLY A 74 -22.41 -8.72 6.60
N LYS A 75 -21.33 -9.41 6.24
CA LYS A 75 -20.37 -10.02 7.19
C LYS A 75 -19.90 -9.07 8.27
N SER A 76 -19.77 -7.78 7.97
CA SER A 76 -19.40 -6.74 8.94
C SER A 76 -20.37 -6.66 10.13
N THR A 77 -21.66 -6.88 9.92
CA THR A 77 -22.67 -6.91 11.00
C THR A 77 -22.42 -8.06 11.96
N VAL A 78 -22.00 -9.22 11.44
CA VAL A 78 -21.64 -10.39 12.28
C VAL A 78 -20.34 -10.13 13.06
N ALA A 79 -19.38 -9.43 12.46
CA ALA A 79 -18.17 -8.99 13.17
C ALA A 79 -18.51 -8.01 14.32
N VAL A 80 -19.44 -7.07 14.09
CA VAL A 80 -19.96 -6.17 15.16
C VAL A 80 -20.63 -6.97 16.27
N ALA A 81 -21.44 -8.00 15.95
CA ALA A 81 -22.06 -8.87 16.93
C ALA A 81 -21.02 -9.62 17.79
N ALA A 82 -19.93 -10.08 17.15
CA ALA A 82 -18.84 -10.73 17.87
C ALA A 82 -18.17 -9.77 18.87
N HIS A 83 -17.82 -8.56 18.45
CA HIS A 83 -17.29 -7.52 19.36
C HIS A 83 -18.28 -7.15 20.47
N PHE A 84 -19.55 -7.05 20.15
CA PHE A 84 -20.61 -6.81 21.15
C PHE A 84 -20.66 -7.94 22.19
N THR A 85 -20.59 -9.19 21.76
CA THR A 85 -20.53 -10.37 22.64
C THR A 85 -19.29 -10.32 23.54
N GLY A 86 -18.12 -9.97 22.98
CA GLY A 86 -16.90 -9.78 23.74
C GLY A 86 -17.05 -8.73 24.85
N LEU A 87 -17.60 -7.56 24.52
CA LEU A 87 -17.90 -6.50 25.49
C LEU A 87 -18.91 -6.97 26.55
N ALA A 88 -20.00 -7.62 26.15
CA ALA A 88 -21.04 -8.11 27.05
C ALA A 88 -20.53 -9.15 28.06
N THR A 89 -19.47 -9.88 27.68
CA THR A 89 -18.84 -10.90 28.54
C THR A 89 -17.54 -10.42 29.21
N GLY A 90 -17.17 -9.12 29.04
CA GLY A 90 -15.93 -8.56 29.58
C GLY A 90 -14.66 -9.14 28.94
N GLN A 91 -14.75 -9.62 27.72
CA GLN A 91 -13.68 -10.28 26.99
C GLN A 91 -13.08 -9.38 25.92
N ARG A 92 -11.77 -9.49 25.72
CA ARG A 92 -11.04 -8.75 24.68
C ARG A 92 -11.18 -9.42 23.34
N SER A 93 -11.53 -8.65 22.34
CA SER A 93 -11.73 -9.12 20.99
C SER A 93 -10.76 -8.47 20.02
N TYR A 94 -10.27 -9.27 19.06
CA TYR A 94 -9.34 -8.84 18.03
C TYR A 94 -9.98 -9.00 16.64
N TYR A 95 -10.04 -7.89 15.89
CA TYR A 95 -10.38 -7.90 14.47
C TYR A 95 -9.09 -7.92 13.65
N THR A 96 -8.93 -8.92 12.79
CA THR A 96 -7.76 -9.03 11.93
C THR A 96 -8.12 -8.98 10.45
N ALA A 97 -7.31 -8.25 9.68
CA ALA A 97 -7.44 -8.13 8.24
C ALA A 97 -6.06 -8.22 7.54
N PRO A 98 -6.02 -8.55 6.24
CA PRO A 98 -4.76 -8.80 5.54
C PRO A 98 -3.93 -7.56 5.27
N ILE A 99 -4.52 -6.37 5.27
CA ILE A 99 -3.80 -5.13 4.95
C ILE A 99 -4.20 -3.99 5.89
N LYS A 100 -3.22 -3.10 6.16
CA LYS A 100 -3.41 -1.94 7.05
C LYS A 100 -4.62 -1.07 6.66
N ALA A 101 -4.86 -0.86 5.37
CA ALA A 101 -5.99 -0.03 4.92
C ALA A 101 -7.34 -0.57 5.37
N LEU A 102 -7.55 -1.90 5.34
CA LEU A 102 -8.77 -2.53 5.87
C LEU A 102 -8.86 -2.43 7.39
N VAL A 103 -7.72 -2.61 8.08
CA VAL A 103 -7.64 -2.45 9.53
C VAL A 103 -8.06 -1.04 9.93
N SER A 104 -7.51 -0.01 9.26
CA SER A 104 -7.86 1.39 9.53
C SER A 104 -9.33 1.70 9.19
N GLU A 105 -9.86 1.19 8.08
CA GLU A 105 -11.27 1.35 7.74
C GLU A 105 -12.17 0.79 8.85
N LYS A 106 -11.91 -0.45 9.28
CA LYS A 106 -12.68 -1.10 10.34
C LYS A 106 -12.50 -0.45 11.70
N PHE A 107 -11.33 0.03 12.02
CA PHE A 107 -11.09 0.80 13.25
C PHE A 107 -12.03 1.99 13.34
N PHE A 108 -12.16 2.79 12.28
CA PHE A 108 -13.08 3.93 12.29
C PHE A 108 -14.55 3.52 12.28
N ASP A 109 -14.93 2.50 11.50
CA ASP A 109 -16.29 1.94 11.50
C ASP A 109 -16.71 1.51 12.94
N LEU A 110 -15.78 0.85 13.67
CA LEU A 110 -16.04 0.36 15.01
C LEU A 110 -16.07 1.49 16.04
N ILE A 111 -15.26 2.56 15.86
CA ILE A 111 -15.34 3.77 16.69
C ILE A 111 -16.72 4.42 16.61
N GLU A 112 -17.29 4.54 15.39
CA GLU A 112 -18.65 5.06 15.21
C GLU A 112 -19.71 4.26 15.96
N ILE A 113 -19.50 2.94 16.12
CA ILE A 113 -20.45 2.03 16.72
C ILE A 113 -20.25 1.94 18.25
N PHE A 114 -18.99 1.77 18.70
CA PHE A 114 -18.65 1.43 20.07
C PHE A 114 -18.02 2.57 20.88
N GLY A 115 -17.71 3.71 20.25
CA GLY A 115 -16.97 4.81 20.88
C GLY A 115 -15.45 4.62 20.84
N ALA A 116 -14.73 5.73 20.81
CA ALA A 116 -13.27 5.75 20.67
C ALA A 116 -12.53 5.12 21.86
N GLU A 117 -13.11 5.21 23.05
CA GLU A 117 -12.56 4.65 24.28
C GLU A 117 -12.54 3.12 24.30
N ASN A 118 -13.39 2.46 23.49
CA ASN A 118 -13.53 1.01 23.46
C ASN A 118 -12.78 0.34 22.29
N VAL A 119 -12.21 1.12 21.39
CA VAL A 119 -11.59 0.60 20.18
C VAL A 119 -10.14 1.05 20.08
N GLY A 120 -9.26 0.12 19.84
CA GLY A 120 -7.84 0.35 19.61
C GLY A 120 -7.38 -0.19 18.25
N MET A 121 -6.24 0.28 17.78
CA MET A 121 -5.59 -0.23 16.59
C MET A 121 -4.11 -0.49 16.85
N ILE A 122 -3.63 -1.65 16.42
CA ILE A 122 -2.20 -2.00 16.48
C ILE A 122 -1.76 -2.43 15.07
N THR A 123 -0.81 -1.68 14.53
CA THR A 123 -0.18 -1.98 13.23
C THR A 123 1.33 -2.05 13.39
N GLY A 124 2.06 -2.45 12.35
CA GLY A 124 3.51 -2.58 12.43
C GLY A 124 4.25 -1.29 12.77
N ASP A 125 3.64 -0.15 12.56
CA ASP A 125 4.24 1.18 12.69
C ASP A 125 3.51 2.09 13.70
N SER A 126 2.41 1.62 14.31
CA SER A 126 1.66 2.45 15.25
C SER A 126 0.74 1.64 16.18
N ALA A 127 0.52 2.14 17.38
CA ALA A 127 -0.46 1.62 18.33
C ALA A 127 -1.31 2.77 18.87
N ILE A 128 -2.64 2.63 18.78
CA ILE A 128 -3.61 3.58 19.31
C ILE A 128 -4.46 2.82 20.31
N ASN A 129 -4.63 3.35 21.52
CA ASN A 129 -5.48 2.75 22.55
C ASN A 129 -5.26 1.23 22.65
N ALA A 130 -3.98 0.82 22.78
CA ALA A 130 -3.55 -0.59 22.72
C ALA A 130 -4.21 -1.45 23.83
N ASP A 131 -4.73 -0.84 24.86
CA ASP A 131 -5.42 -1.50 25.98
C ASP A 131 -6.95 -1.59 25.82
N ALA A 132 -7.49 -1.11 24.71
CA ALA A 132 -8.92 -1.15 24.44
C ALA A 132 -9.48 -2.59 24.43
N PRO A 133 -10.77 -2.77 24.78
CA PRO A 133 -11.42 -4.09 24.72
C PRO A 133 -11.59 -4.63 23.29
N ILE A 134 -11.63 -3.77 22.28
CA ILE A 134 -11.70 -4.13 20.87
C ILE A 134 -10.42 -3.66 20.19
N ILE A 135 -9.65 -4.57 19.61
CA ILE A 135 -8.39 -4.25 18.91
C ILE A 135 -8.51 -4.60 17.43
N CYS A 136 -8.24 -3.63 16.58
CA CYS A 136 -8.06 -3.81 15.14
C CYS A 136 -6.56 -3.96 14.82
N CYS A 137 -6.16 -5.04 14.16
CA CYS A 137 -4.75 -5.27 13.82
C CYS A 137 -4.58 -6.08 12.53
N THR A 138 -3.38 -6.09 11.97
CA THR A 138 -3.07 -7.04 10.89
C THR A 138 -2.85 -8.45 11.46
N ALA A 139 -3.00 -9.45 10.60
CA ALA A 139 -2.84 -10.85 11.01
C ALA A 139 -1.46 -11.13 11.61
N GLU A 140 -0.41 -10.49 11.10
CA GLU A 140 0.96 -10.63 11.59
C GLU A 140 1.12 -10.12 13.03
N ILE A 141 0.44 -9.05 13.39
CA ILE A 141 0.47 -8.51 14.76
C ILE A 141 -0.15 -9.51 15.73
N LEU A 142 -1.34 -10.04 15.41
CA LEU A 142 -1.95 -11.06 16.25
C LEU A 142 -1.08 -12.31 16.33
N ALA A 143 -0.49 -12.75 15.24
CA ALA A 143 0.41 -13.90 15.20
C ALA A 143 1.64 -13.70 16.11
N ASN A 144 2.19 -12.49 16.15
CA ASN A 144 3.33 -12.18 17.02
C ASN A 144 2.95 -12.15 18.51
N ILE A 145 1.79 -11.58 18.86
CA ILE A 145 1.22 -11.67 20.21
C ILE A 145 1.04 -13.15 20.59
N THR A 146 0.48 -13.94 19.69
CA THR A 146 0.28 -15.37 19.84
C THR A 146 1.59 -16.13 20.09
N LEU A 147 2.66 -15.79 19.34
CA LEU A 147 3.98 -16.40 19.52
C LEU A 147 4.59 -16.05 20.88
N ARG A 148 4.49 -14.79 21.31
CA ARG A 148 5.09 -14.34 22.59
C ARG A 148 4.34 -14.82 23.82
N GLU A 149 3.03 -14.87 23.78
CA GLU A 149 2.20 -15.09 24.97
C GLU A 149 1.46 -16.43 24.95
N GLY A 150 1.12 -16.96 23.76
CA GLY A 150 0.41 -18.22 23.60
C GLY A 150 -0.91 -18.26 24.36
N LYS A 151 -1.12 -19.30 25.15
CA LYS A 151 -2.34 -19.49 25.95
C LYS A 151 -2.55 -18.45 27.05
N THR A 152 -1.53 -17.65 27.38
CA THR A 152 -1.63 -16.59 28.39
C THR A 152 -1.96 -15.23 27.76
N ALA A 153 -2.01 -15.16 26.42
CA ALA A 153 -2.39 -13.96 25.72
C ALA A 153 -3.79 -13.48 26.11
N ASP A 154 -3.92 -12.18 26.31
CA ASP A 154 -5.20 -11.56 26.57
C ASP A 154 -6.01 -11.40 25.27
N VAL A 155 -6.27 -12.54 24.63
CA VAL A 155 -6.99 -12.69 23.37
C VAL A 155 -8.10 -13.71 23.62
N CYS A 156 -9.33 -13.21 23.81
CA CYS A 156 -10.45 -14.10 24.14
C CYS A 156 -11.38 -14.34 22.95
N GLN A 157 -11.34 -13.44 21.95
CA GLN A 157 -12.13 -13.58 20.74
C GLN A 157 -11.34 -13.07 19.54
N VAL A 158 -11.35 -13.81 18.44
CA VAL A 158 -10.62 -13.51 17.22
C VAL A 158 -11.55 -13.50 16.02
N ILE A 159 -11.67 -12.35 15.38
CA ILE A 159 -12.43 -12.15 14.15
C ILE A 159 -11.43 -12.05 12.99
N MET A 160 -11.41 -13.07 12.12
CA MET A 160 -10.52 -13.13 10.96
C MET A 160 -11.28 -12.79 9.69
N ASP A 161 -11.16 -11.55 9.23
CA ASP A 161 -11.76 -11.13 7.96
C ASP A 161 -10.86 -11.46 6.78
N GLU A 162 -11.46 -11.77 5.63
CA GLU A 162 -10.76 -12.24 4.43
C GLU A 162 -9.88 -13.47 4.71
N PHE A 163 -10.40 -14.43 5.46
CA PHE A 163 -9.67 -15.63 5.90
C PHE A 163 -9.05 -16.45 4.77
N HIS A 164 -9.46 -16.25 3.52
CA HIS A 164 -8.83 -16.88 2.36
C HIS A 164 -7.33 -16.54 2.18
N PHE A 165 -6.82 -15.47 2.83
CA PHE A 165 -5.39 -15.16 2.91
C PHE A 165 -4.57 -16.19 3.71
N TYR A 166 -5.21 -17.10 4.41
CA TYR A 166 -4.59 -18.30 4.98
C TYR A 166 -3.76 -19.09 3.93
N SER A 167 -4.17 -19.05 2.66
CA SER A 167 -3.43 -19.71 1.56
C SER A 167 -2.41 -18.80 0.87
N ASP A 168 -2.13 -17.63 1.40
CA ASP A 168 -1.10 -16.74 0.85
C ASP A 168 0.31 -17.33 1.12
N PRO A 169 1.17 -17.47 0.06
CA PRO A 169 2.48 -18.10 0.20
C PRO A 169 3.43 -17.38 1.16
N GLN A 170 3.30 -16.07 1.31
CA GLN A 170 4.19 -15.24 2.13
C GLN A 170 3.61 -14.97 3.52
N ARG A 171 2.30 -14.85 3.65
CA ARG A 171 1.63 -14.33 4.84
C ARG A 171 0.69 -15.33 5.52
N GLY A 172 0.39 -16.47 4.89
CA GLY A 172 -0.58 -17.46 5.39
C GLY A 172 -0.26 -18.02 6.79
N TRP A 173 1.02 -18.03 7.17
CA TRP A 173 1.46 -18.44 8.50
C TRP A 173 0.83 -17.58 9.62
N ALA A 174 0.62 -16.30 9.37
CA ALA A 174 0.06 -15.39 10.36
C ALA A 174 -1.42 -15.69 10.67
N TRP A 175 -2.15 -16.22 9.69
CA TRP A 175 -3.53 -16.68 9.86
C TRP A 175 -3.61 -18.02 10.58
N GLN A 176 -2.56 -18.83 10.47
CA GLN A 176 -2.53 -20.17 11.07
C GLN A 176 -2.17 -20.18 12.55
N LEU A 177 -1.21 -19.34 12.97
CA LEU A 177 -0.68 -19.35 14.34
C LEU A 177 -1.75 -19.18 15.43
N PRO A 178 -2.71 -18.23 15.33
CA PRO A 178 -3.78 -18.15 16.32
C PRO A 178 -4.62 -19.42 16.43
N LEU A 179 -4.85 -20.11 15.30
CA LEU A 179 -5.59 -21.38 15.24
C LEU A 179 -4.81 -22.58 15.82
N LEU A 180 -3.54 -22.41 16.18
CA LEU A 180 -2.70 -23.44 16.80
C LEU A 180 -2.44 -23.17 18.29
N GLU A 181 -2.44 -21.89 18.69
CA GLU A 181 -1.83 -21.47 19.94
C GLU A 181 -2.76 -20.71 20.90
N LEU A 182 -4.01 -20.38 20.51
CA LEU A 182 -4.97 -19.65 21.33
C LEU A 182 -6.17 -20.53 21.75
N PRO A 183 -5.99 -21.52 22.64
CA PRO A 183 -7.09 -22.41 23.08
C PRO A 183 -8.18 -21.66 23.85
N GLN A 184 -7.89 -20.51 24.44
CA GLN A 184 -8.84 -19.69 25.17
C GLN A 184 -9.76 -18.88 24.25
N ALA A 185 -9.39 -18.69 22.97
CA ALA A 185 -10.12 -17.79 22.07
C ALA A 185 -11.36 -18.46 21.46
N GLN A 186 -12.40 -17.67 21.25
CA GLN A 186 -13.50 -17.94 20.34
C GLN A 186 -13.14 -17.42 18.97
N PHE A 187 -13.35 -18.19 17.91
CA PHE A 187 -12.98 -17.81 16.54
C PHE A 187 -14.20 -17.51 15.67
N LEU A 188 -14.14 -16.42 14.90
CA LEU A 188 -15.01 -16.11 13.79
C LEU A 188 -14.17 -15.99 12.52
N LEU A 189 -14.24 -16.98 11.63
CA LEU A 189 -13.54 -16.98 10.34
C LEU A 189 -14.50 -16.51 9.24
N MET A 190 -14.19 -15.42 8.55
CA MET A 190 -15.06 -14.82 7.55
C MET A 190 -14.40 -14.77 6.18
N SER A 191 -15.06 -15.30 5.18
CA SER A 191 -14.69 -15.08 3.77
C SER A 191 -15.83 -15.48 2.84
N ALA A 192 -15.83 -14.95 1.62
CA ALA A 192 -16.80 -15.33 0.59
C ALA A 192 -16.46 -16.63 -0.16
N THR A 193 -15.20 -17.12 -0.05
CA THR A 193 -14.66 -18.17 -0.92
C THR A 193 -13.79 -19.15 -0.15
N LEU A 194 -14.35 -19.86 0.86
CA LEU A 194 -13.56 -20.72 1.73
C LEU A 194 -13.35 -22.15 1.14
N GLY A 195 -14.28 -22.66 0.32
CA GLY A 195 -14.29 -24.05 -0.08
C GLY A 195 -14.64 -24.98 1.08
N ASP A 196 -14.09 -26.20 1.10
CA ASP A 196 -14.29 -27.13 2.21
C ASP A 196 -13.62 -26.62 3.50
N THR A 197 -14.41 -26.48 4.55
CA THR A 197 -13.99 -25.94 5.86
C THR A 197 -14.00 -26.97 6.98
N THR A 198 -14.32 -28.23 6.70
CA THR A 198 -14.46 -29.30 7.68
C THR A 198 -13.24 -29.40 8.59
N ARG A 199 -12.06 -29.35 8.00
CA ARG A 199 -10.80 -29.38 8.75
C ARG A 199 -10.69 -28.26 9.78
N PHE A 200 -11.03 -27.00 9.40
CA PHE A 200 -10.95 -25.87 10.32
C PHE A 200 -11.93 -26.01 11.49
N GLN A 201 -13.14 -26.55 11.23
CA GLN A 201 -14.12 -26.79 12.28
C GLN A 201 -13.62 -27.83 13.27
N GLU A 202 -13.08 -28.95 12.79
CA GLU A 202 -12.53 -30.02 13.62
C GLU A 202 -11.33 -29.53 14.48
N GLU A 203 -10.39 -28.81 13.86
CA GLU A 203 -9.18 -28.31 14.52
C GLU A 203 -9.53 -27.21 15.55
N MET A 204 -10.42 -26.27 15.25
CA MET A 204 -10.88 -25.27 16.21
C MET A 204 -11.63 -25.89 17.39
N THR A 205 -12.49 -26.88 17.13
CA THR A 205 -13.17 -27.60 18.20
C THR A 205 -12.18 -28.35 19.08
N ALA A 206 -11.19 -29.03 18.50
CA ALA A 206 -10.16 -29.76 19.25
C ALA A 206 -9.28 -28.81 20.08
N LEU A 207 -8.92 -27.63 19.53
CA LEU A 207 -8.10 -26.64 20.20
C LEU A 207 -8.82 -25.98 21.37
N THR A 208 -10.04 -25.49 21.14
CA THR A 208 -10.74 -24.59 22.07
C THR A 208 -11.72 -25.32 22.99
N GLY A 209 -12.09 -26.56 22.68
CA GLY A 209 -13.17 -27.29 23.34
C GLY A 209 -14.57 -26.70 23.09
N ARG A 210 -14.70 -25.70 22.22
CA ARG A 210 -15.95 -25.07 21.77
C ARG A 210 -16.46 -25.76 20.53
N GLU A 211 -17.76 -25.90 20.39
CA GLU A 211 -18.36 -26.37 19.13
C GLU A 211 -18.00 -25.39 18.00
N SER A 212 -17.76 -25.88 16.81
CA SER A 212 -17.46 -25.07 15.63
C SER A 212 -18.51 -25.28 14.57
N VAL A 213 -19.21 -24.20 14.21
CA VAL A 213 -20.38 -24.22 13.34
C VAL A 213 -20.03 -23.56 12.00
N LEU A 214 -20.44 -24.22 10.89
CA LEU A 214 -20.39 -23.62 9.57
C LEU A 214 -21.72 -22.93 9.27
N VAL A 215 -21.70 -21.62 9.19
CA VAL A 215 -22.82 -20.84 8.66
C VAL A 215 -22.53 -20.49 7.21
N ALA A 216 -23.16 -21.21 6.31
CA ALA A 216 -22.98 -21.06 4.87
C ALA A 216 -24.32 -20.71 4.21
N SER A 217 -24.28 -19.77 3.31
CA SER A 217 -25.43 -19.46 2.46
C SER A 217 -24.97 -19.37 1.01
N SER A 218 -25.59 -20.15 0.16
CA SER A 218 -25.47 -20.00 -1.30
C SER A 218 -26.38 -18.90 -1.84
N GLU A 219 -27.40 -18.53 -1.08
CA GLU A 219 -28.36 -17.48 -1.47
C GLU A 219 -27.70 -16.11 -1.27
N ARG A 220 -27.55 -15.42 -2.37
CA ARG A 220 -27.10 -14.03 -2.34
C ARG A 220 -28.31 -13.12 -2.15
N PRO A 221 -28.22 -12.08 -1.28
CA PRO A 221 -29.25 -11.05 -1.20
C PRO A 221 -29.53 -10.42 -2.58
N ILE A 222 -28.52 -10.41 -3.44
CA ILE A 222 -28.59 -9.91 -4.81
C ILE A 222 -28.08 -11.00 -5.75
N PRO A 223 -28.97 -11.66 -6.54
CA PRO A 223 -28.57 -12.69 -7.50
C PRO A 223 -27.65 -12.11 -8.58
N LEU A 224 -26.77 -12.96 -9.13
CA LEU A 224 -25.87 -12.59 -10.22
C LEU A 224 -26.32 -13.22 -11.53
N HIS A 225 -26.33 -12.42 -12.58
CA HIS A 225 -26.48 -12.87 -13.94
C HIS A 225 -25.12 -12.86 -14.66
N PHE A 226 -24.81 -13.96 -15.32
CA PHE A 226 -23.52 -14.18 -15.96
C PHE A 226 -23.68 -14.17 -17.47
N TYR A 227 -22.83 -13.41 -18.18
CA TYR A 227 -22.84 -13.28 -19.62
C TYR A 227 -21.43 -13.39 -20.19
N TYR A 228 -21.31 -14.03 -21.35
CA TYR A 228 -20.07 -14.07 -22.13
C TYR A 228 -20.24 -13.16 -23.35
N SER A 229 -19.43 -12.10 -23.45
CA SER A 229 -19.54 -11.13 -24.55
C SER A 229 -18.53 -11.44 -25.66
N THR A 230 -19.00 -11.47 -26.90
CA THR A 230 -18.19 -11.54 -28.12
C THR A 230 -18.13 -10.23 -28.88
N ASP A 231 -18.71 -9.15 -28.32
CA ASP A 231 -18.66 -7.81 -28.88
C ASP A 231 -17.44 -7.05 -28.34
N PRO A 232 -16.93 -6.03 -29.05
CA PRO A 232 -15.89 -5.17 -28.54
C PRO A 232 -16.29 -4.50 -27.23
N ILE A 233 -15.32 -4.36 -26.34
CA ILE A 233 -15.56 -3.85 -24.99
C ILE A 233 -16.25 -2.47 -24.98
N GLN A 234 -15.98 -1.61 -25.97
CA GLN A 234 -16.62 -0.30 -26.09
C GLN A 234 -18.12 -0.41 -26.36
N GLU A 235 -18.53 -1.36 -27.20
CA GLU A 235 -19.95 -1.62 -27.51
C GLU A 235 -20.66 -2.25 -26.31
N THR A 236 -20.02 -3.24 -25.66
CA THR A 236 -20.53 -3.85 -24.42
C THR A 236 -20.73 -2.80 -23.33
N VAL A 237 -19.74 -1.91 -23.10
CA VAL A 237 -19.86 -0.85 -22.10
C VAL A 237 -20.96 0.15 -22.45
N GLN A 238 -21.07 0.53 -23.71
CA GLN A 238 -22.13 1.43 -24.18
C GLN A 238 -23.51 0.83 -23.94
N GLU A 239 -23.71 -0.44 -24.24
CA GLU A 239 -24.96 -1.16 -23.98
C GLU A 239 -25.29 -1.20 -22.49
N LEU A 240 -24.32 -1.57 -21.63
CA LEU A 240 -24.49 -1.61 -20.18
C LEU A 240 -24.89 -0.23 -19.60
N VAL A 241 -24.30 0.84 -20.09
CA VAL A 241 -24.65 2.21 -19.65
C VAL A 241 -26.05 2.58 -20.14
N GLN A 242 -26.40 2.32 -21.39
CA GLN A 242 -27.72 2.61 -21.97
C GLN A 242 -28.86 1.80 -21.32
N THR A 243 -28.60 0.55 -20.94
CA THR A 243 -29.55 -0.31 -20.23
C THR A 243 -29.59 -0.09 -18.72
N LYS A 244 -28.95 1.00 -18.24
CA LYS A 244 -28.89 1.40 -16.82
C LYS A 244 -28.26 0.34 -15.90
N GLN A 245 -27.28 -0.41 -16.39
CA GLN A 245 -26.52 -1.39 -15.63
C GLN A 245 -25.19 -0.80 -15.07
N ALA A 246 -25.02 0.49 -15.12
CA ALA A 246 -23.93 1.20 -14.46
C ALA A 246 -24.20 1.37 -12.95
N PRO A 247 -23.16 1.53 -12.10
CA PRO A 247 -21.72 1.59 -12.43
C PRO A 247 -21.14 0.24 -12.90
N VAL A 248 -20.31 0.30 -13.94
CA VAL A 248 -19.59 -0.84 -14.51
C VAL A 248 -18.14 -0.82 -14.03
N TYR A 249 -17.72 -1.86 -13.37
CA TYR A 249 -16.33 -2.08 -12.99
C TYR A 249 -15.64 -2.99 -13.99
N ILE A 250 -14.63 -2.47 -14.71
CA ILE A 250 -13.87 -3.22 -15.71
C ILE A 250 -12.58 -3.70 -15.07
N VAL A 251 -12.44 -5.02 -14.93
CA VAL A 251 -11.32 -5.68 -14.29
C VAL A 251 -10.25 -6.00 -15.30
N HIS A 252 -9.05 -5.44 -15.07
CA HIS A 252 -7.82 -5.73 -15.82
C HIS A 252 -6.80 -6.42 -14.91
N PHE A 253 -5.83 -7.10 -15.51
CA PHE A 253 -4.75 -7.77 -14.78
C PHE A 253 -3.40 -7.02 -14.88
N SER A 254 -3.44 -5.78 -15.37
CA SER A 254 -2.32 -4.84 -15.30
C SER A 254 -2.80 -3.39 -15.24
N GLN A 255 -2.03 -2.54 -14.59
CA GLN A 255 -2.29 -1.10 -14.48
C GLN A 255 -2.28 -0.42 -15.86
N LYS A 256 -1.35 -0.86 -16.73
CA LYS A 256 -1.23 -0.38 -18.11
C LYS A 256 -2.51 -0.63 -18.90
N ALA A 257 -3.03 -1.88 -18.87
CA ALA A 257 -4.26 -2.22 -19.57
C ALA A 257 -5.47 -1.44 -19.05
N ALA A 258 -5.56 -1.19 -17.73
CA ALA A 258 -6.63 -0.39 -17.15
C ALA A 258 -6.62 1.06 -17.68
N LEU A 259 -5.44 1.69 -17.75
CA LEU A 259 -5.30 3.06 -18.26
C LEU A 259 -5.57 3.14 -19.78
N GLU A 260 -5.04 2.20 -20.55
CA GLU A 260 -5.27 2.14 -22.00
C GLU A 260 -6.74 1.97 -22.33
N GLN A 261 -7.43 1.08 -21.59
CA GLN A 261 -8.87 0.88 -21.77
C GLN A 261 -9.69 2.11 -21.37
N ALA A 262 -9.35 2.76 -20.25
CA ALA A 262 -10.02 3.98 -19.83
C ALA A 262 -9.90 5.09 -20.89
N ASN A 263 -8.71 5.27 -21.49
CA ASN A 263 -8.51 6.21 -22.58
C ASN A 263 -9.27 5.82 -23.86
N ALA A 264 -9.34 4.53 -24.18
CA ALA A 264 -10.09 4.01 -25.33
C ALA A 264 -11.62 4.21 -25.19
N LEU A 265 -12.10 4.42 -23.97
CA LEU A 265 -13.53 4.69 -23.68
C LEU A 265 -13.89 6.19 -23.74
N LEU A 266 -12.94 7.11 -23.81
CA LEU A 266 -13.21 8.57 -23.87
C LEU A 266 -14.18 8.99 -25.00
N PRO A 267 -14.16 8.38 -26.21
CA PRO A 267 -15.10 8.70 -27.26
C PRO A 267 -16.53 8.22 -27.00
N VAL A 268 -16.71 7.27 -26.06
CA VAL A 268 -18.02 6.72 -25.72
C VAL A 268 -18.80 7.71 -24.85
N ALA A 269 -20.07 7.94 -25.15
CA ALA A 269 -20.93 8.81 -24.36
C ALA A 269 -21.37 8.12 -23.05
N ILE A 270 -20.52 8.24 -22.01
CA ILE A 270 -20.69 7.54 -20.73
C ILE A 270 -21.52 8.35 -19.74
N ALA A 271 -21.17 9.64 -19.54
CA ALA A 271 -21.87 10.52 -18.63
C ALA A 271 -22.73 11.57 -19.38
N SER A 272 -23.86 11.95 -18.82
CA SER A 272 -24.73 13.01 -19.33
C SER A 272 -24.06 14.40 -19.18
N LYS A 273 -24.65 15.42 -19.83
CA LYS A 273 -24.14 16.79 -19.71
C LYS A 273 -24.23 17.30 -18.27
N GLU A 274 -25.35 17.01 -17.60
CA GLU A 274 -25.61 17.41 -16.22
C GLU A 274 -24.63 16.73 -15.26
N GLU A 275 -24.35 15.45 -15.47
CA GLU A 275 -23.36 14.71 -14.67
C GLU A 275 -21.95 15.27 -14.85
N LYS A 276 -21.55 15.61 -16.08
CA LYS A 276 -20.24 16.24 -16.36
C LYS A 276 -20.12 17.62 -15.70
N GLU A 277 -21.18 18.42 -15.70
CA GLU A 277 -21.22 19.73 -15.02
C GLU A 277 -21.09 19.55 -13.50
N ARG A 278 -21.78 18.56 -12.93
CA ARG A 278 -21.70 18.26 -11.50
C ARG A 278 -20.30 17.74 -11.10
N ILE A 279 -19.71 16.87 -11.91
CA ILE A 279 -18.31 16.44 -11.70
C ILE A 279 -17.38 17.65 -11.71
N ALA A 280 -17.51 18.53 -12.74
CA ALA A 280 -16.68 19.72 -12.86
C ALA A 280 -16.76 20.64 -11.64
N GLN A 281 -17.95 20.79 -11.04
CA GLN A 281 -18.15 21.57 -9.81
C GLN A 281 -17.45 20.92 -8.60
N LEU A 282 -17.60 19.58 -8.44
CA LEU A 282 -17.01 18.88 -7.31
C LEU A 282 -15.47 18.84 -7.35
N ILE A 283 -14.88 18.78 -8.55
CA ILE A 283 -13.43 18.74 -8.70
C ILE A 283 -12.79 20.12 -8.94
N ALA A 284 -13.58 21.21 -8.88
CA ALA A 284 -13.11 22.56 -9.21
C ALA A 284 -11.91 23.01 -8.36
N LYS A 285 -11.88 22.59 -7.10
CA LYS A 285 -10.81 22.93 -6.16
C LYS A 285 -9.77 21.82 -6.00
N PHE A 286 -9.95 20.68 -6.66
CA PHE A 286 -9.03 19.56 -6.53
C PHE A 286 -7.77 19.77 -7.39
N ARG A 287 -6.60 19.62 -6.79
CA ARG A 287 -5.30 19.83 -7.45
C ARG A 287 -4.81 18.55 -8.13
N PHE A 288 -4.87 18.53 -9.45
CA PHE A 288 -4.31 17.46 -10.27
C PHE A 288 -2.84 17.74 -10.58
N GLY A 289 -1.95 16.82 -10.26
CA GLY A 289 -0.53 16.90 -10.65
C GLY A 289 -0.32 16.87 -12.17
N PRO A 290 0.86 17.28 -12.63
CA PRO A 290 1.17 17.40 -14.07
C PRO A 290 1.27 16.05 -14.80
N GLY A 291 1.60 14.97 -14.12
CA GLY A 291 1.74 13.62 -14.66
C GLY A 291 0.40 12.89 -14.85
N PHE A 292 0.18 11.84 -14.07
CA PHE A 292 -1.06 11.04 -14.11
C PHE A 292 -2.31 11.88 -13.82
N GLY A 293 -2.18 12.92 -12.99
CA GLY A 293 -3.29 13.81 -12.64
C GLY A 293 -3.98 14.44 -13.85
N LYS A 294 -3.25 14.87 -14.89
CA LYS A 294 -3.84 15.41 -16.14
C LYS A 294 -4.71 14.37 -16.86
N ALA A 295 -4.23 13.12 -16.95
CA ALA A 295 -4.98 12.02 -17.56
C ALA A 295 -6.23 11.70 -16.74
N LEU A 296 -6.11 11.61 -15.43
CA LEU A 296 -7.23 11.34 -14.52
C LEU A 296 -8.29 12.46 -14.59
N ASN A 297 -7.91 13.73 -14.59
CA ASN A 297 -8.83 14.85 -14.72
C ASN A 297 -9.69 14.73 -16.00
N LYS A 298 -9.07 14.39 -17.14
CA LYS A 298 -9.78 14.17 -18.41
C LYS A 298 -10.78 13.03 -18.31
N LEU A 299 -10.39 11.93 -17.68
CA LEU A 299 -11.21 10.73 -17.54
C LEU A 299 -12.40 10.95 -16.60
N VAL A 300 -12.17 11.47 -15.39
CA VAL A 300 -13.28 11.69 -14.44
C VAL A 300 -14.31 12.66 -14.97
N ARG A 301 -13.90 13.71 -15.70
CA ARG A 301 -14.82 14.65 -16.40
C ARG A 301 -15.69 13.94 -17.45
N ALA A 302 -15.24 12.80 -17.99
CA ALA A 302 -16.02 11.98 -18.91
C ALA A 302 -16.92 10.95 -18.18
N GLY A 303 -16.90 10.88 -16.86
CA GLY A 303 -17.60 9.87 -16.04
C GLY A 303 -16.88 8.52 -15.95
N ILE A 304 -15.57 8.50 -16.24
CA ILE A 304 -14.71 7.32 -16.21
C ILE A 304 -13.74 7.46 -15.04
N GLY A 305 -13.71 6.48 -14.17
CA GLY A 305 -12.72 6.33 -13.10
C GLY A 305 -11.60 5.37 -13.48
N ILE A 306 -10.44 5.58 -12.88
CA ILE A 306 -9.37 4.58 -12.82
C ILE A 306 -9.07 4.28 -11.37
N HIS A 307 -8.76 3.01 -11.06
CA HIS A 307 -8.42 2.62 -9.70
C HIS A 307 -7.43 1.45 -9.68
N HIS A 308 -6.23 1.68 -9.16
CA HIS A 308 -5.21 0.65 -8.95
C HIS A 308 -4.19 1.08 -7.88
N ALA A 309 -3.41 0.14 -7.36
CA ALA A 309 -2.46 0.37 -6.27
C ALA A 309 -1.32 1.37 -6.59
N GLY A 310 -1.01 1.58 -7.88
CA GLY A 310 0.01 2.53 -8.32
C GLY A 310 -0.44 4.00 -8.34
N MET A 311 -1.70 4.30 -8.01
CA MET A 311 -2.20 5.68 -7.94
C MET A 311 -1.87 6.32 -6.59
N LEU A 312 -1.74 7.65 -6.58
CA LEU A 312 -1.69 8.41 -5.34
C LEU A 312 -2.96 8.20 -4.51
N PRO A 313 -2.86 8.08 -3.19
CA PRO A 313 -4.02 7.90 -2.30
C PRO A 313 -5.11 8.97 -2.52
N LYS A 314 -4.74 10.24 -2.69
CA LYS A 314 -5.68 11.34 -2.98
C LYS A 314 -6.51 11.10 -4.25
N TYR A 315 -5.92 10.53 -5.30
CA TYR A 315 -6.64 10.20 -6.55
C TYR A 315 -7.59 9.03 -6.36
N ARG A 316 -7.18 8.01 -5.58
CA ARG A 316 -8.07 6.88 -5.24
C ARG A 316 -9.29 7.37 -4.49
N ARG A 317 -9.10 8.18 -3.42
CA ARG A 317 -10.21 8.79 -2.67
C ARG A 317 -11.12 9.63 -3.55
N LEU A 318 -10.57 10.43 -4.47
CA LEU A 318 -11.38 11.21 -5.42
C LEU A 318 -12.28 10.30 -6.26
N VAL A 319 -11.72 9.23 -6.84
CA VAL A 319 -12.47 8.27 -7.67
C VAL A 319 -13.56 7.58 -6.84
N GLU A 320 -13.27 7.17 -5.63
CA GLU A 320 -14.21 6.56 -4.69
C GLU A 320 -15.36 7.51 -4.34
N ARG A 321 -15.08 8.77 -3.97
CA ARG A 321 -16.09 9.80 -3.70
C ARG A 321 -17.01 10.06 -4.89
N LEU A 322 -16.45 10.22 -6.09
CA LEU A 322 -17.22 10.42 -7.31
C LEU A 322 -18.08 9.20 -7.67
N ALA A 323 -17.57 7.99 -7.40
CA ALA A 323 -18.31 6.74 -7.58
C ALA A 323 -19.46 6.59 -6.58
N GLN A 324 -19.22 6.89 -5.29
CA GLN A 324 -20.25 6.90 -4.25
C GLN A 324 -21.34 7.94 -4.54
N ALA A 325 -20.98 9.09 -5.10
CA ALA A 325 -21.92 10.09 -5.56
C ALA A 325 -22.69 9.68 -6.84
N GLY A 326 -22.43 8.49 -7.41
CA GLY A 326 -23.10 7.97 -8.60
C GLY A 326 -22.71 8.65 -9.92
N LEU A 327 -21.62 9.42 -9.91
CA LEU A 327 -21.17 10.24 -11.03
C LEU A 327 -20.23 9.50 -11.99
N LEU A 328 -19.51 8.48 -11.49
CA LEU A 328 -18.71 7.61 -12.35
C LEU A 328 -19.54 6.40 -12.77
N LYS A 329 -19.75 6.28 -14.08
CA LYS A 329 -20.51 5.18 -14.66
C LYS A 329 -19.65 3.98 -15.01
N VAL A 330 -18.36 4.23 -15.24
CA VAL A 330 -17.37 3.20 -15.58
C VAL A 330 -16.13 3.42 -14.74
N ILE A 331 -15.58 2.34 -14.19
CA ILE A 331 -14.32 2.38 -13.45
C ILE A 331 -13.44 1.24 -13.99
N CYS A 332 -12.28 1.60 -14.55
CA CYS A 332 -11.26 0.65 -14.97
C CYS A 332 -10.27 0.41 -13.82
N GLY A 333 -10.07 -0.84 -13.44
CA GLY A 333 -9.16 -1.15 -12.34
C GLY A 333 -8.53 -2.52 -12.45
N THR A 334 -7.69 -2.87 -11.47
CA THR A 334 -7.01 -4.17 -11.39
C THR A 334 -7.77 -5.14 -10.49
N ASP A 335 -7.47 -6.45 -10.61
CA ASP A 335 -8.06 -7.51 -9.76
C ASP A 335 -7.71 -7.34 -8.27
N THR A 336 -6.59 -6.70 -7.95
CA THR A 336 -6.18 -6.35 -6.58
C THR A 336 -7.09 -5.33 -5.90
N LEU A 337 -7.99 -4.72 -6.65
CA LEU A 337 -9.04 -3.83 -6.14
C LEU A 337 -10.03 -4.54 -5.19
N GLY A 338 -9.83 -5.83 -5.02
CA GLY A 338 -10.62 -6.70 -4.17
C GLY A 338 -10.63 -6.37 -2.70
N ILE A 339 -9.68 -5.59 -2.22
CA ILE A 339 -9.43 -5.41 -0.81
C ILE A 339 -9.52 -3.92 -0.46
N GLY A 340 -10.57 -3.50 0.26
CA GLY A 340 -10.66 -2.16 0.85
C GLY A 340 -11.23 -1.06 -0.03
N ILE A 341 -12.17 -1.33 -0.96
CA ILE A 341 -12.86 -0.27 -1.69
C ILE A 341 -14.36 -0.34 -1.48
N ASN A 342 -14.88 0.73 -0.94
CA ASN A 342 -16.32 0.94 -0.79
C ASN A 342 -16.88 1.69 -2.02
N VAL A 343 -16.80 1.04 -3.20
CA VAL A 343 -17.36 1.58 -4.45
C VAL A 343 -18.60 0.79 -4.81
N PRO A 344 -19.74 1.46 -5.03
CA PRO A 344 -20.97 0.77 -5.45
C PRO A 344 -20.85 0.26 -6.88
N ILE A 345 -20.75 -1.07 -7.07
CA ILE A 345 -20.61 -1.72 -8.37
C ILE A 345 -21.89 -2.50 -8.68
N ARG A 346 -22.56 -2.18 -9.77
CA ARG A 346 -23.70 -2.96 -10.27
C ARG A 346 -23.26 -4.07 -11.21
N THR A 347 -22.33 -3.75 -12.13
CA THR A 347 -21.85 -4.69 -13.13
C THR A 347 -20.34 -4.83 -13.04
N VAL A 348 -19.85 -6.06 -13.07
CA VAL A 348 -18.44 -6.40 -13.22
C VAL A 348 -18.19 -6.91 -14.63
N LEU A 349 -17.25 -6.30 -15.36
CA LEU A 349 -16.79 -6.74 -16.66
C LEU A 349 -15.34 -7.24 -16.54
N ILE A 350 -15.13 -8.53 -16.76
CA ILE A 350 -13.82 -9.19 -16.65
C ILE A 350 -13.21 -9.29 -18.05
N THR A 351 -12.06 -8.66 -18.26
CA THR A 351 -11.43 -8.56 -19.58
C THR A 351 -10.69 -9.81 -20.01
N ALA A 352 -10.32 -10.68 -19.06
CA ALA A 352 -9.61 -11.93 -19.34
C ALA A 352 -9.87 -12.97 -18.25
N LEU A 353 -9.82 -14.27 -18.60
CA LEU A 353 -9.85 -15.37 -17.64
C LEU A 353 -8.46 -15.97 -17.39
N SER A 354 -7.41 -15.18 -17.65
CA SER A 354 -6.03 -15.53 -17.35
C SER A 354 -5.26 -14.33 -16.79
N LYS A 355 -4.28 -14.62 -15.93
CA LYS A 355 -3.41 -13.60 -15.33
C LYS A 355 -1.97 -14.08 -15.21
N PHE A 356 -1.05 -13.14 -15.08
CA PHE A 356 0.35 -13.40 -14.73
C PHE A 356 0.47 -13.63 -13.22
N ASP A 357 1.16 -14.71 -12.80
CA ASP A 357 1.29 -15.09 -11.39
C ASP A 357 2.66 -14.69 -10.77
N GLY A 358 3.43 -13.86 -11.48
CA GLY A 358 4.80 -13.49 -11.13
C GLY A 358 5.86 -14.28 -11.90
N SER A 359 5.50 -15.47 -12.45
CA SER A 359 6.40 -16.32 -13.23
C SER A 359 5.87 -16.64 -14.62
N LYS A 360 4.58 -16.91 -14.75
CA LYS A 360 3.91 -17.32 -16.00
C LYS A 360 2.46 -16.85 -16.05
N ASN A 361 1.91 -16.82 -17.26
CA ASN A 361 0.49 -16.65 -17.45
C ASN A 361 -0.26 -17.96 -17.11
N ARG A 362 -1.31 -17.89 -16.32
CA ARG A 362 -2.20 -19.00 -15.97
C ARG A 362 -3.66 -18.60 -16.00
N ARG A 363 -4.55 -19.58 -16.10
CA ARG A 363 -5.99 -19.35 -15.93
C ARG A 363 -6.33 -18.95 -14.50
N LEU A 364 -7.40 -18.16 -14.36
CA LEU A 364 -7.97 -17.86 -13.05
C LEU A 364 -8.41 -19.15 -12.37
N ARG A 365 -8.26 -19.21 -11.06
CA ARG A 365 -8.85 -20.21 -10.20
C ARG A 365 -10.32 -19.86 -9.94
N ALA A 366 -11.15 -20.83 -9.59
CA ALA A 366 -12.56 -20.59 -9.27
C ALA A 366 -12.72 -19.56 -8.15
N ARG A 367 -11.90 -19.65 -7.09
CA ARG A 367 -11.86 -18.65 -6.01
C ARG A 367 -11.63 -17.24 -6.53
N GLU A 368 -10.60 -17.03 -7.36
CA GLU A 368 -10.27 -15.71 -7.92
C GLU A 368 -11.41 -15.16 -8.78
N PHE A 369 -12.01 -16.01 -9.60
CA PHE A 369 -13.17 -15.65 -10.41
C PHE A 369 -14.35 -15.22 -9.55
N HIS A 370 -14.72 -16.02 -8.54
CA HIS A 370 -15.85 -15.71 -7.66
C HIS A 370 -15.61 -14.48 -6.77
N GLN A 371 -14.39 -14.21 -6.35
CA GLN A 371 -14.02 -12.98 -5.63
C GLN A 371 -14.24 -11.74 -6.49
N ILE A 372 -13.85 -11.80 -7.77
CA ILE A 372 -14.04 -10.71 -8.72
C ILE A 372 -15.54 -10.56 -9.04
N ALA A 373 -16.20 -11.64 -9.45
CA ALA A 373 -17.62 -11.66 -9.81
C ALA A 373 -18.51 -11.24 -8.63
N GLY A 374 -18.12 -11.64 -7.43
CA GLY A 374 -18.84 -11.38 -6.19
C GLY A 374 -19.04 -9.90 -5.83
N ARG A 375 -18.35 -8.99 -6.50
CA ARG A 375 -18.48 -7.55 -6.31
C ARG A 375 -19.66 -6.93 -7.03
N ALA A 376 -20.25 -7.65 -7.98
CA ALA A 376 -21.41 -7.17 -8.71
C ALA A 376 -22.68 -7.19 -7.83
N GLY A 377 -23.48 -6.14 -7.95
CA GLY A 377 -24.74 -5.98 -7.21
C GLY A 377 -24.57 -5.24 -5.87
N ARG A 378 -25.36 -4.17 -5.69
CA ARG A 378 -25.30 -3.28 -4.52
C ARG A 378 -26.43 -3.61 -3.55
N ALA A 379 -26.08 -4.04 -2.34
CA ALA A 379 -27.07 -4.29 -1.30
C ALA A 379 -27.92 -3.02 -1.03
N GLY A 380 -29.24 -3.18 -0.98
CA GLY A 380 -30.18 -2.09 -0.76
C GLY A 380 -30.49 -1.19 -1.97
N PHE A 381 -29.78 -1.38 -3.11
CA PHE A 381 -29.99 -0.56 -4.32
C PHE A 381 -30.36 -1.38 -5.56
N ASP A 382 -29.76 -2.55 -5.74
CA ASP A 382 -29.96 -3.38 -6.93
C ASP A 382 -30.78 -4.63 -6.61
N THR A 383 -31.59 -5.06 -7.54
CA THR A 383 -32.35 -6.33 -7.45
C THR A 383 -31.56 -7.51 -8.04
N ALA A 384 -30.55 -7.23 -8.88
CA ALA A 384 -29.63 -8.19 -9.45
C ALA A 384 -28.30 -7.52 -9.83
N GLY A 385 -27.20 -8.26 -9.74
CA GLY A 385 -25.88 -7.87 -10.25
C GLY A 385 -25.60 -8.55 -11.59
N THR A 386 -24.77 -7.93 -12.43
CA THR A 386 -24.37 -8.48 -13.72
C THR A 386 -22.87 -8.74 -13.75
N VAL A 387 -22.48 -9.91 -14.24
CA VAL A 387 -21.09 -10.27 -14.51
C VAL A 387 -20.93 -10.57 -15.98
N VAL A 388 -20.08 -9.80 -16.66
CA VAL A 388 -19.78 -9.98 -18.07
C VAL A 388 -18.33 -10.42 -18.21
N VAL A 389 -18.07 -11.47 -18.97
CA VAL A 389 -16.71 -11.90 -19.33
C VAL A 389 -16.49 -11.63 -20.81
N GLN A 390 -15.40 -10.94 -21.11
CA GLN A 390 -15.02 -10.57 -22.46
C GLN A 390 -14.31 -11.74 -23.16
N ALA A 391 -14.72 -12.05 -24.39
CA ALA A 391 -13.99 -12.97 -25.26
C ALA A 391 -12.58 -12.43 -25.58
N PRO A 392 -11.60 -13.28 -25.92
CA PRO A 392 -10.30 -12.83 -26.41
C PRO A 392 -10.41 -11.90 -27.62
N GLU A 393 -9.62 -10.83 -27.65
CA GLU A 393 -9.72 -9.81 -28.71
C GLU A 393 -9.56 -10.38 -30.11
N HIS A 394 -8.63 -11.32 -30.32
CA HIS A 394 -8.43 -11.99 -31.60
C HIS A 394 -9.65 -12.85 -32.01
N ASP A 395 -10.42 -13.39 -31.06
CA ASP A 395 -11.64 -14.14 -31.35
C ASP A 395 -12.78 -13.19 -31.75
N ILE A 396 -12.90 -12.04 -31.08
CA ILE A 396 -13.85 -10.97 -31.44
C ILE A 396 -13.56 -10.45 -32.85
N GLU A 397 -12.31 -10.14 -33.14
CA GLU A 397 -11.92 -9.70 -34.48
C GLU A 397 -12.23 -10.77 -35.56
N ASN A 398 -11.93 -12.04 -35.24
CA ASN A 398 -12.19 -13.16 -36.15
C ASN A 398 -13.70 -13.38 -36.37
N ALA A 399 -14.51 -13.25 -35.31
CA ALA A 399 -15.98 -13.33 -35.44
C ALA A 399 -16.53 -12.19 -36.32
N ARG A 400 -16.02 -10.97 -36.16
CA ARG A 400 -16.38 -9.82 -37.04
C ARG A 400 -15.94 -10.02 -38.49
N LEU A 401 -14.76 -10.56 -38.72
CA LEU A 401 -14.29 -10.90 -40.07
C LEU A 401 -15.19 -11.96 -40.70
N LEU A 402 -15.59 -12.96 -39.92
CA LEU A 402 -16.53 -14.01 -40.38
C LEU A 402 -17.91 -13.43 -40.74
N ALA A 403 -18.47 -12.59 -39.86
CA ALA A 403 -19.77 -11.96 -40.10
C ALA A 403 -19.74 -11.07 -41.37
N LYS A 404 -18.65 -10.27 -41.57
CA LYS A 404 -18.47 -9.49 -42.78
C LYS A 404 -18.30 -10.37 -44.03
N ALA A 405 -17.64 -11.51 -43.94
CA ALA A 405 -17.46 -12.43 -45.04
C ALA A 405 -18.81 -13.13 -45.40
N GLN A 406 -19.58 -13.52 -44.39
CA GLN A 406 -20.92 -14.08 -44.57
C GLN A 406 -21.89 -13.07 -45.22
N ALA A 407 -21.90 -11.82 -44.74
CA ALA A 407 -22.69 -10.75 -45.35
C ALA A 407 -22.35 -10.49 -46.82
N LYS A 408 -21.06 -10.70 -47.20
CA LYS A 408 -20.58 -10.50 -48.57
C LYS A 408 -20.79 -11.70 -49.51
N PHE A 409 -20.67 -12.92 -49.00
CA PHE A 409 -20.63 -14.14 -49.79
C PHE A 409 -21.81 -15.10 -49.53
N GLY A 410 -22.75 -14.72 -48.66
CA GLY A 410 -23.88 -15.56 -48.25
C GLY A 410 -23.39 -16.86 -47.62
N ASP A 411 -23.99 -17.99 -48.07
CA ASP A 411 -23.66 -19.34 -47.56
C ASP A 411 -22.49 -20.02 -48.30
N ASP A 412 -21.73 -19.27 -49.16
CA ASP A 412 -20.59 -19.82 -49.89
C ASP A 412 -19.37 -20.01 -48.97
N THR A 413 -19.36 -21.15 -48.28
CA THR A 413 -18.33 -21.53 -47.30
C THR A 413 -16.90 -21.54 -47.88
N LYS A 414 -16.74 -21.83 -49.21
CA LYS A 414 -15.44 -21.82 -49.87
C LYS A 414 -14.86 -20.41 -49.99
N LYS A 415 -15.69 -19.46 -50.46
CA LYS A 415 -15.26 -18.05 -50.58
C LYS A 415 -15.07 -17.40 -49.22
N ILE A 416 -15.88 -17.74 -48.23
CA ILE A 416 -15.73 -17.30 -46.85
C ILE A 416 -14.35 -17.75 -46.31
N ASN A 417 -14.06 -19.06 -46.38
CA ASN A 417 -12.78 -19.61 -45.90
C ASN A 417 -11.56 -19.04 -46.62
N GLN A 418 -11.66 -18.84 -47.92
CA GLN A 418 -10.62 -18.22 -48.72
C GLN A 418 -10.36 -16.77 -48.35
N SER A 419 -11.43 -16.00 -48.09
CA SER A 419 -11.36 -14.62 -47.60
C SER A 419 -10.77 -14.48 -46.20
N LEU A 420 -10.99 -15.48 -45.35
CA LEU A 420 -10.53 -15.50 -43.97
C LEU A 420 -9.11 -16.01 -43.78
N SER A 421 -8.62 -16.87 -44.69
CA SER A 421 -7.33 -17.58 -44.56
C SER A 421 -6.12 -16.64 -44.33
N SER A 422 -6.13 -15.44 -44.97
CA SER A 422 -5.05 -14.45 -44.87
C SER A 422 -5.33 -13.35 -43.84
N LYS A 423 -6.57 -13.24 -43.32
CA LYS A 423 -7.01 -12.13 -42.43
C LYS A 423 -7.21 -12.57 -41.01
N ARG A 424 -7.30 -13.88 -40.76
CA ARG A 424 -7.55 -14.43 -39.43
C ARG A 424 -6.41 -14.08 -38.48
N LYS A 425 -6.75 -13.43 -37.34
CA LYS A 425 -5.82 -13.10 -36.29
C LYS A 425 -5.47 -14.34 -35.48
N LYS A 426 -4.17 -14.51 -35.23
CA LYS A 426 -3.65 -15.55 -34.35
C LYS A 426 -3.61 -15.04 -32.91
N ALA A 427 -3.72 -15.96 -31.95
CA ALA A 427 -3.47 -15.64 -30.55
C ALA A 427 -2.03 -15.11 -30.40
N PRO A 428 -1.77 -14.12 -29.53
CA PRO A 428 -0.42 -13.68 -29.17
C PRO A 428 0.44 -14.83 -28.63
N GLU A 429 1.74 -14.73 -28.79
CA GLU A 429 2.67 -15.70 -28.22
C GLU A 429 2.58 -15.75 -26.69
N GLY A 430 2.58 -16.92 -26.08
CA GLY A 430 2.39 -17.09 -24.63
C GLY A 430 0.98 -16.84 -24.13
N PHE A 431 -0.01 -16.68 -25.01
CA PHE A 431 -1.40 -16.46 -24.66
C PHE A 431 -2.04 -17.72 -24.04
N VAL A 432 -2.56 -17.60 -22.84
CA VAL A 432 -3.38 -18.65 -22.19
C VAL A 432 -4.85 -18.44 -22.55
N GLY A 433 -5.32 -19.22 -23.51
CA GLY A 433 -6.65 -19.09 -24.09
C GLY A 433 -7.79 -19.44 -23.12
N TRP A 434 -8.91 -18.74 -23.31
CA TRP A 434 -10.21 -19.06 -22.68
C TRP A 434 -11.32 -18.97 -23.71
N SER A 435 -12.46 -19.57 -23.37
CA SER A 435 -13.66 -19.61 -24.21
C SER A 435 -14.91 -19.57 -23.33
N GLU A 436 -16.07 -19.46 -23.90
CA GLU A 436 -17.35 -19.56 -23.20
C GLU A 436 -17.44 -20.83 -22.33
N LYS A 437 -16.97 -21.99 -22.86
CA LYS A 437 -16.86 -23.22 -22.06
C LYS A 437 -15.98 -23.07 -20.82
N THR A 438 -14.86 -22.34 -20.92
CA THR A 438 -14.00 -22.06 -19.76
C THR A 438 -14.72 -21.18 -18.75
N PHE A 439 -15.50 -20.22 -19.23
CA PHE A 439 -16.33 -19.36 -18.42
C PHE A 439 -17.42 -20.16 -17.69
N ASP A 440 -18.19 -21.00 -18.39
CA ASP A 440 -19.24 -21.87 -17.80
C ASP A 440 -18.66 -22.79 -16.72
N GLN A 441 -17.44 -23.32 -16.95
CA GLN A 441 -16.73 -24.13 -15.97
C GLN A 441 -16.39 -23.35 -14.71
N LEU A 442 -15.93 -22.10 -14.83
CA LEU A 442 -15.59 -21.24 -13.68
C LEU A 442 -16.84 -20.79 -12.92
N VAL A 443 -17.96 -20.52 -13.62
CA VAL A 443 -19.24 -20.17 -13.00
C VAL A 443 -19.78 -21.34 -12.14
N ALA A 444 -19.64 -22.56 -12.63
CA ALA A 444 -20.15 -23.77 -11.97
C ALA A 444 -19.17 -24.35 -10.92
N ALA A 445 -17.90 -23.96 -10.95
CA ALA A 445 -16.89 -24.51 -10.08
C ALA A 445 -17.01 -23.95 -8.65
N GLU A 446 -16.86 -24.80 -7.65
CA GLU A 446 -16.69 -24.39 -6.27
C GLU A 446 -15.26 -23.84 -6.05
N PRO A 447 -15.08 -22.88 -5.09
CA PRO A 447 -13.75 -22.43 -4.71
C PRO A 447 -12.88 -23.58 -4.23
N GLU A 448 -11.60 -23.57 -4.62
CA GLU A 448 -10.65 -24.57 -4.21
C GLU A 448 -10.45 -24.58 -2.68
N PRO A 449 -10.17 -25.74 -2.04
CA PRO A 449 -9.84 -25.81 -0.62
C PRO A 449 -8.67 -24.91 -0.26
N LEU A 450 -8.67 -24.35 0.95
CA LEU A 450 -7.54 -23.58 1.46
C LEU A 450 -6.37 -24.50 1.76
N THR A 451 -5.20 -24.16 1.25
CA THR A 451 -3.95 -24.88 1.49
C THR A 451 -3.04 -24.08 2.41
N SER A 452 -2.38 -24.76 3.35
CA SER A 452 -1.40 -24.14 4.23
C SER A 452 -0.15 -23.71 3.45
N SER A 453 0.46 -22.61 3.88
CA SER A 453 1.77 -22.13 3.42
C SER A 453 2.61 -21.71 4.63
N PHE A 454 2.73 -22.62 5.60
CA PHE A 454 3.47 -22.36 6.82
C PHE A 454 4.98 -22.42 6.60
N ASP A 455 5.70 -21.45 7.17
CA ASP A 455 7.16 -21.45 7.23
C ASP A 455 7.63 -21.03 8.62
N ILE A 456 8.86 -21.39 8.99
CA ILE A 456 9.50 -21.02 10.26
C ILE A 456 10.63 -20.04 9.99
N THR A 457 10.71 -18.99 10.80
CA THR A 457 11.72 -17.93 10.68
C THR A 457 12.47 -17.71 11.99
N HIS A 458 13.60 -17.01 11.92
CA HIS A 458 14.35 -16.57 13.10
C HIS A 458 13.48 -15.73 14.04
N SER A 459 12.73 -14.77 13.49
CA SER A 459 11.80 -13.93 14.25
C SER A 459 10.75 -14.74 15.02
N MET A 460 10.21 -15.81 14.44
CA MET A 460 9.27 -16.69 15.14
C MET A 460 9.93 -17.39 16.33
N LEU A 461 11.15 -17.93 16.17
CA LEU A 461 11.86 -18.58 17.26
C LEU A 461 12.24 -17.58 18.36
N LEU A 462 12.65 -16.36 18.00
CA LEU A 462 12.96 -15.30 18.97
C LEU A 462 11.72 -14.87 19.77
N ASN A 463 10.57 -14.70 19.11
CA ASN A 463 9.30 -14.42 19.80
C ASN A 463 8.90 -15.54 20.76
N LEU A 464 9.14 -16.81 20.37
CA LEU A 464 8.89 -17.95 21.26
C LEU A 464 9.83 -17.97 22.48
N MET A 465 11.06 -17.44 22.36
CA MET A 465 12.00 -17.34 23.49
C MET A 465 11.56 -16.34 24.57
N GLN A 466 10.71 -15.34 24.21
CA GLN A 466 10.15 -14.38 25.19
C GLN A 466 8.93 -14.94 25.95
N ARG A 467 8.46 -16.14 25.57
CA ARG A 467 7.25 -16.74 26.11
C ARG A 467 7.42 -17.17 27.57
N PRO A 468 6.42 -16.98 28.46
CA PRO A 468 6.45 -17.55 29.82
C PRO A 468 6.12 -19.05 29.79
N GLN A 469 6.85 -19.85 29.02
CA GLN A 469 6.74 -21.29 28.83
C GLN A 469 8.03 -21.77 28.19
N ASN A 470 8.27 -23.08 28.22
CA ASN A 470 9.45 -23.67 27.57
C ASN A 470 9.38 -23.45 26.04
N PRO A 471 10.24 -22.59 25.44
CA PRO A 471 10.19 -22.21 24.03
C PRO A 471 10.46 -23.39 23.09
N VAL A 472 11.28 -24.36 23.49
CA VAL A 472 11.60 -25.56 22.70
C VAL A 472 10.36 -26.42 22.55
N VAL A 473 9.61 -26.62 23.66
CA VAL A 473 8.37 -27.38 23.64
C VAL A 473 7.31 -26.70 22.79
N ALA A 474 7.19 -25.36 22.91
CA ALA A 474 6.26 -24.59 22.11
C ALA A 474 6.61 -24.64 20.62
N ALA A 475 7.88 -24.44 20.25
CA ALA A 475 8.34 -24.55 18.88
C ALA A 475 8.09 -25.95 18.29
N TYR A 476 8.41 -27.00 19.05
CA TYR A 476 8.19 -28.39 18.61
C TYR A 476 6.70 -28.66 18.35
N ARG A 477 5.81 -28.17 19.23
CA ARG A 477 4.36 -28.33 19.09
C ARG A 477 3.87 -27.65 17.81
N ILE A 478 4.20 -26.36 17.60
CA ILE A 478 3.83 -25.62 16.39
C ILE A 478 4.31 -26.34 15.13
N LEU A 479 5.54 -26.86 15.14
CA LEU A 479 6.11 -27.57 13.99
C LEU A 479 5.47 -28.95 13.74
N GLN A 480 4.88 -29.59 14.75
CA GLN A 480 4.18 -30.88 14.62
C GLN A 480 2.68 -30.71 14.29
N GLU A 481 2.06 -29.69 14.85
CA GLU A 481 0.61 -29.47 14.76
C GLU A 481 0.20 -28.52 13.61
N ASN A 482 1.18 -27.83 12.95
CA ASN A 482 0.85 -26.97 11.81
C ASN A 482 0.18 -27.76 10.68
N HIS A 483 -0.52 -27.02 9.81
CA HIS A 483 -1.40 -27.59 8.80
C HIS A 483 -0.67 -28.07 7.53
N GLU A 484 0.66 -28.14 7.56
CA GLU A 484 1.46 -28.67 6.44
C GLU A 484 1.41 -30.20 6.36
N PRO A 485 1.64 -30.78 5.18
CA PRO A 485 1.80 -32.23 5.03
C PRO A 485 2.96 -32.78 5.86
N PRO A 486 2.92 -34.05 6.30
CA PRO A 486 3.95 -34.63 7.18
C PRO A 486 5.39 -34.53 6.64
N GLN A 487 5.57 -34.55 5.31
CA GLN A 487 6.90 -34.36 4.70
C GLN A 487 7.41 -32.94 4.92
N ARG A 488 6.56 -31.94 4.70
CA ARG A 488 6.90 -30.52 4.90
C ARG A 488 7.16 -30.21 6.36
N ARG A 489 6.40 -30.77 7.30
CA ARG A 489 6.66 -30.63 8.75
C ARG A 489 8.07 -31.11 9.14
N ARG A 490 8.57 -32.19 8.54
CA ARG A 490 9.94 -32.67 8.78
C ARG A 490 10.99 -31.72 8.23
N GLU A 491 10.73 -31.10 7.09
CA GLU A 491 11.61 -30.06 6.52
C GLU A 491 11.64 -28.83 7.42
N LEU A 492 10.48 -28.37 7.88
CA LEU A 492 10.36 -27.25 8.81
C LEU A 492 11.08 -27.51 10.12
N LEU A 493 11.00 -28.72 10.66
CA LEU A 493 11.74 -29.10 11.86
C LEU A 493 13.26 -29.06 11.65
N ARG A 494 13.77 -29.54 10.50
CA ARG A 494 15.20 -29.43 10.17
C ARG A 494 15.63 -27.97 10.04
N LYS A 495 14.80 -27.15 9.38
CA LYS A 495 15.02 -25.72 9.25
C LYS A 495 15.06 -25.02 10.61
N ALA A 496 14.14 -25.31 11.51
CA ALA A 496 14.13 -24.76 12.87
C ALA A 496 15.39 -25.14 13.67
N VAL A 497 15.88 -26.39 13.54
CA VAL A 497 17.15 -26.81 14.14
C VAL A 497 18.34 -26.06 13.52
N GLY A 498 18.31 -25.76 12.22
CA GLY A 498 19.30 -24.91 11.56
C GLY A 498 19.33 -23.52 12.18
N ILE A 499 18.17 -22.86 12.22
CA ILE A 499 18.00 -21.52 12.82
C ILE A 499 18.44 -21.49 14.29
N TYR A 500 18.07 -22.52 15.06
CA TYR A 500 18.51 -22.64 16.45
C TYR A 500 20.04 -22.64 16.59
N LYS A 501 20.73 -23.43 15.74
CA LYS A 501 22.20 -23.47 15.73
C LYS A 501 22.82 -22.13 15.34
N GLU A 502 22.23 -21.45 14.36
CA GLU A 502 22.65 -20.12 13.91
C GLU A 502 22.54 -19.10 15.06
N LEU A 503 21.40 -19.07 15.76
CA LEU A 503 21.17 -18.17 16.91
C LEU A 503 22.13 -18.47 18.06
N LEU A 504 22.43 -19.76 18.33
CA LEU A 504 23.37 -20.16 19.38
C LEU A 504 24.82 -19.79 19.02
N THR A 505 25.23 -19.99 17.77
CA THR A 505 26.58 -19.65 17.29
C THR A 505 26.78 -18.14 17.24
N GLY A 506 25.75 -17.40 16.91
CA GLY A 506 25.74 -15.92 16.91
C GLY A 506 25.61 -15.31 18.30
N GLY A 507 25.55 -16.13 19.38
CA GLY A 507 25.47 -15.63 20.76
C GLY A 507 24.17 -14.89 21.09
N VAL A 508 23.12 -14.97 20.25
CA VAL A 508 21.80 -14.35 20.49
C VAL A 508 21.01 -15.12 21.56
N ILE A 509 21.20 -16.43 21.55
CA ILE A 509 20.70 -17.30 22.59
C ILE A 509 21.88 -18.03 23.21
N GLU A 510 21.76 -18.31 24.47
CA GLU A 510 22.76 -19.12 25.21
C GLU A 510 22.10 -20.35 25.82
N ARG A 511 22.91 -21.37 26.04
CA ARG A 511 22.49 -22.56 26.78
C ARG A 511 22.99 -22.46 28.21
N THR A 512 22.05 -22.52 29.15
CA THR A 512 22.35 -22.51 30.60
C THR A 512 22.55 -23.91 31.12
N ASP A 513 23.35 -24.05 32.19
CA ASP A 513 23.60 -25.36 32.86
C ASP A 513 22.39 -25.79 33.70
N THR A 514 21.57 -24.84 34.14
CA THR A 514 20.37 -25.09 34.94
C THR A 514 19.14 -24.60 34.21
N PRO A 515 18.03 -25.31 34.24
CA PRO A 515 16.79 -24.87 33.65
C PRO A 515 16.23 -23.65 34.40
N ASP A 516 15.54 -22.75 33.64
CA ASP A 516 14.74 -21.69 34.23
C ASP A 516 13.47 -22.20 34.93
N GLU A 517 12.64 -21.31 35.44
CA GLU A 517 11.36 -21.65 36.11
C GLU A 517 10.35 -22.36 35.18
N HIS A 518 10.55 -22.30 33.87
CA HIS A 518 9.74 -22.96 32.85
C HIS A 518 10.36 -24.26 32.30
N GLY A 519 11.50 -24.69 32.88
CA GLY A 519 12.24 -25.90 32.47
C GLY A 519 13.00 -25.73 31.16
N SER A 520 13.29 -24.50 30.73
CA SER A 520 14.11 -24.21 29.56
C SER A 520 15.58 -24.11 29.93
N TYR A 521 16.46 -24.71 29.10
CA TYR A 521 17.92 -24.53 29.17
C TYR A 521 18.39 -23.48 28.17
N LEU A 522 17.49 -22.67 27.58
CA LEU A 522 17.79 -21.64 26.63
C LEU A 522 17.37 -20.27 27.16
N ARG A 523 18.22 -19.27 26.98
CA ARG A 523 17.97 -17.88 27.36
C ARG A 523 18.40 -16.96 26.23
N LEU A 524 17.72 -15.83 26.07
CA LEU A 524 18.19 -14.71 25.24
C LEU A 524 19.35 -14.04 25.97
N THR A 525 20.40 -13.68 25.24
CA THR A 525 21.60 -13.01 25.81
C THR A 525 21.37 -11.52 26.03
N GLU A 526 20.48 -10.90 25.27
CA GLU A 526 20.10 -9.49 25.39
C GLU A 526 18.58 -9.36 25.42
N ASP A 527 18.05 -8.41 26.15
CA ASP A 527 16.64 -8.03 26.09
C ASP A 527 16.36 -7.40 24.72
N LEU A 528 15.76 -8.19 23.86
CA LEU A 528 15.27 -7.66 22.58
C LEU A 528 14.15 -6.66 22.86
N GLN A 529 14.30 -5.42 22.40
CA GLN A 529 13.24 -4.44 22.49
C GLN A 529 11.96 -4.98 21.85
N ASP A 530 10.81 -4.70 22.44
CA ASP A 530 9.49 -5.25 22.03
C ASP A 530 9.16 -5.06 20.53
N ASN A 531 9.79 -4.11 19.86
CA ASN A 531 9.59 -3.79 18.44
C ASN A 531 10.74 -4.25 17.52
N PHE A 532 11.80 -4.84 18.08
CA PHE A 532 13.05 -5.11 17.36
C PHE A 532 12.91 -6.12 16.20
N ALA A 533 12.10 -7.15 16.38
CA ALA A 533 12.07 -8.28 15.44
C ALA A 533 11.00 -8.17 14.35
N LEU A 534 10.14 -7.17 14.36
CA LEU A 534 8.85 -7.29 13.70
C LEU A 534 8.69 -6.44 12.44
N ASN A 535 9.28 -5.25 12.40
CA ASN A 535 8.95 -4.28 11.37
C ASN A 535 10.07 -3.99 10.36
N GLN A 536 11.32 -4.06 10.79
CA GLN A 536 12.49 -3.86 9.91
C GLN A 536 13.66 -4.73 10.38
N PRO A 537 13.84 -5.94 9.82
CA PRO A 537 14.90 -6.87 10.24
C PRO A 537 16.32 -6.31 10.14
N LEU A 538 16.54 -5.32 9.28
CA LEU A 538 17.84 -4.67 9.06
C LEU A 538 18.05 -3.37 9.86
N SER A 539 17.09 -2.94 10.70
CA SER A 539 17.26 -1.68 11.47
C SER A 539 18.47 -1.70 12.38
N ALA A 540 18.70 -2.82 13.09
CA ALA A 540 19.87 -2.95 13.95
C ALA A 540 21.19 -2.96 13.15
N PHE A 541 21.19 -3.57 11.97
CA PHE A 541 22.31 -3.47 11.04
C PHE A 541 22.54 -2.02 10.61
N ALA A 542 21.47 -1.27 10.27
CA ALA A 542 21.60 0.13 9.89
C ALA A 542 22.22 0.98 11.00
N VAL A 543 21.78 0.79 12.26
CA VAL A 543 22.37 1.50 13.42
C VAL A 543 23.87 1.19 13.55
N ALA A 544 24.24 -0.10 13.48
CA ALA A 544 25.65 -0.50 13.55
C ALA A 544 26.49 0.01 12.36
N ALA A 545 25.89 0.09 11.16
CA ALA A 545 26.59 0.60 9.98
C ALA A 545 26.76 2.13 9.99
N ILE A 546 25.84 2.88 10.59
CA ILE A 546 25.94 4.33 10.78
C ILE A 546 27.17 4.68 11.62
N GLU A 547 27.52 3.88 12.62
CA GLU A 547 28.71 4.08 13.45
C GLU A 547 30.04 4.00 12.65
N LEU A 548 30.03 3.45 11.45
CA LEU A 548 31.18 3.36 10.57
C LEU A 548 31.40 4.60 9.71
N LEU A 549 30.42 5.49 9.65
CA LEU A 549 30.48 6.71 8.86
C LEU A 549 31.24 7.82 9.63
N ASP A 550 31.92 8.69 8.89
CA ASP A 550 32.56 9.89 9.45
C ASP A 550 31.55 11.03 9.61
N PRO A 551 31.19 11.43 10.86
CA PRO A 551 30.21 12.49 11.09
C PRO A 551 30.62 13.88 10.57
N ASP A 552 31.91 14.09 10.35
CA ASP A 552 32.47 15.37 9.84
C ASP A 552 32.54 15.40 8.30
N SER A 553 32.16 14.29 7.62
CA SER A 553 32.11 14.21 6.17
C SER A 553 31.03 15.11 5.60
N PRO A 554 31.27 15.88 4.53
CA PRO A 554 30.21 16.62 3.82
C PRO A 554 29.08 15.75 3.30
N ASN A 555 29.37 14.47 3.03
CA ASN A 555 28.40 13.49 2.55
C ASN A 555 27.67 12.72 3.66
N TYR A 556 28.00 12.96 4.95
CA TYR A 556 27.48 12.15 6.06
C TYR A 556 25.94 11.99 6.03
N ALA A 557 25.20 13.08 5.85
CA ALA A 557 23.75 13.04 5.81
C ALA A 557 23.21 12.14 4.66
N LEU A 558 23.82 12.22 3.49
CA LEU A 558 23.45 11.41 2.33
C LEU A 558 23.92 9.95 2.46
N ASP A 559 25.01 9.71 3.16
CA ASP A 559 25.52 8.37 3.41
C ASP A 559 24.66 7.64 4.45
N VAL A 560 24.22 8.33 5.51
CA VAL A 560 23.21 7.82 6.44
C VAL A 560 21.90 7.49 5.70
N LEU A 561 21.44 8.40 4.83
CA LEU A 561 20.27 8.18 3.99
C LEU A 561 20.43 6.93 3.12
N SER A 562 21.59 6.73 2.47
CA SER A 562 21.86 5.55 1.63
C SER A 562 21.86 4.24 2.42
N LEU A 563 22.40 4.25 3.65
CA LEU A 563 22.32 3.10 4.56
C LEU A 563 20.87 2.75 4.91
N ILE A 564 20.06 3.75 5.24
CA ILE A 564 18.64 3.52 5.52
C ILE A 564 17.90 3.03 4.26
N GLU A 565 18.14 3.65 3.10
CA GLU A 565 17.54 3.17 1.84
C GLU A 565 17.90 1.71 1.56
N ALA A 566 19.15 1.29 1.83
CA ALA A 566 19.57 -0.09 1.62
C ALA A 566 18.78 -1.13 2.45
N THR A 567 18.21 -0.73 3.58
CA THR A 567 17.39 -1.61 4.44
C THR A 567 15.93 -1.72 4.01
N LEU A 568 15.46 -0.82 3.15
CA LEU A 568 14.07 -0.80 2.69
C LEU A 568 13.82 -1.76 1.54
N GLU A 569 12.56 -2.17 1.40
CA GLU A 569 12.12 -2.97 0.26
C GLU A 569 12.36 -2.22 -1.07
N PRO A 570 12.98 -2.84 -2.07
CA PRO A 570 13.30 -2.17 -3.33
C PRO A 570 12.06 -1.79 -4.13
N PRO A 571 11.89 -0.52 -4.50
CA PRO A 571 10.80 -0.08 -5.37
C PRO A 571 11.13 -0.39 -6.85
N HIS A 572 11.05 -1.64 -7.23
CA HIS A 572 11.50 -2.15 -8.52
C HIS A 572 11.11 -1.30 -9.73
N LEU A 573 9.87 -0.75 -9.73
CA LEU A 573 9.40 0.10 -10.82
C LEU A 573 10.27 1.36 -10.98
N VAL A 574 10.68 1.96 -9.85
CA VAL A 574 11.52 3.17 -9.85
C VAL A 574 12.94 2.80 -10.26
N LEU A 575 13.48 1.74 -9.68
CA LEU A 575 14.84 1.26 -9.99
C LEU A 575 15.01 0.90 -11.46
N TYR A 576 14.03 0.22 -12.06
CA TYR A 576 14.03 -0.06 -13.52
C TYR A 576 13.94 1.21 -14.36
N ALA A 577 13.26 2.24 -13.87
CA ALA A 577 13.19 3.50 -14.59
C ALA A 577 14.52 4.25 -14.55
N GLN A 578 15.21 4.25 -13.40
CA GLN A 578 16.57 4.79 -13.24
C GLN A 578 17.56 4.05 -14.15
N GLU A 579 17.61 2.72 -14.07
CA GLU A 579 18.47 1.90 -14.94
C GLU A 579 18.23 2.19 -16.43
N ARG A 580 16.98 2.23 -16.84
CA ARG A 580 16.61 2.52 -18.25
C ARG A 580 17.09 3.91 -18.69
N LYS A 581 17.01 4.90 -17.80
CA LYS A 581 17.47 6.26 -18.11
C LYS A 581 18.97 6.28 -18.34
N VAL A 582 19.75 5.70 -17.43
CA VAL A 582 21.23 5.60 -17.55
C VAL A 582 21.63 4.81 -18.82
N LYS A 583 20.95 3.69 -19.09
CA LYS A 583 21.19 2.90 -20.34
C LYS A 583 20.92 3.71 -21.59
N ASN A 584 19.88 4.52 -21.61
CA ASN A 584 19.54 5.36 -22.77
C ASN A 584 20.58 6.45 -22.99
N GLU A 585 21.04 7.11 -21.92
CA GLU A 585 22.06 8.16 -21.97
C GLU A 585 23.41 7.57 -22.44
N LEU A 586 23.87 6.49 -21.81
CA LEU A 586 25.08 5.78 -22.23
C LEU A 586 24.99 5.29 -23.68
N SER A 587 23.82 4.74 -24.08
CA SER A 587 23.62 4.30 -25.47
C SER A 587 23.71 5.46 -26.48
N ALA A 588 23.26 6.66 -26.12
CA ALA A 588 23.37 7.84 -26.95
C ALA A 588 24.84 8.29 -27.06
N GLN A 589 25.56 8.32 -25.93
CA GLN A 589 26.98 8.67 -25.88
C GLN A 589 27.84 7.68 -26.70
N LEU A 590 27.74 6.38 -26.43
CA LEU A 590 28.50 5.36 -27.15
C LEU A 590 28.20 5.35 -28.65
N LYS A 591 26.99 5.76 -29.07
CA LYS A 591 26.68 5.94 -30.51
C LYS A 591 27.36 7.18 -31.08
N ALA A 592 27.42 8.28 -30.34
CA ALA A 592 28.13 9.50 -30.76
C ALA A 592 29.63 9.23 -30.88
N ASP A 593 30.21 8.42 -29.98
CA ASP A 593 31.60 8.00 -29.98
C ASP A 593 31.93 6.93 -31.06
N GLY A 594 30.92 6.46 -31.82
CA GLY A 594 31.11 5.52 -32.92
C GLY A 594 31.40 4.08 -32.50
N VAL A 595 31.11 3.71 -31.22
CA VAL A 595 31.33 2.34 -30.69
C VAL A 595 30.47 1.33 -31.41
N GLU A 596 31.02 0.15 -31.76
CA GLU A 596 30.32 -0.91 -32.47
C GLU A 596 29.13 -1.49 -31.67
N TYR A 597 28.13 -2.02 -32.39
CA TYR A 597 26.88 -2.47 -31.77
C TYR A 597 27.09 -3.54 -30.67
N ASN A 598 27.92 -4.53 -30.89
CA ASN A 598 28.16 -5.62 -29.93
C ASN A 598 28.87 -5.13 -28.67
N GLU A 599 29.81 -4.21 -28.81
CA GLU A 599 30.53 -3.59 -27.71
C GLU A 599 29.61 -2.69 -26.90
N ARG A 600 28.77 -1.87 -27.56
CA ARG A 600 27.72 -1.11 -26.89
C ARG A 600 26.78 -1.99 -26.09
N MET A 601 26.34 -3.13 -26.65
CA MET A 601 25.42 -4.02 -25.90
C MET A 601 26.11 -4.61 -24.68
N TYR A 602 27.39 -4.93 -24.75
CA TYR A 602 28.16 -5.40 -23.60
C TYR A 602 28.25 -4.34 -22.50
N GLU A 603 28.60 -3.10 -22.86
CA GLU A 603 28.64 -1.99 -21.90
C GLU A 603 27.26 -1.71 -21.26
N LEU A 604 26.19 -1.72 -22.06
CA LEU A 604 24.82 -1.53 -21.56
C LEU A 604 24.35 -2.65 -20.62
N ASP A 605 24.83 -3.88 -20.79
CA ASP A 605 24.49 -5.00 -19.91
C ASP A 605 25.15 -4.89 -18.53
N GLN A 606 26.23 -4.09 -18.38
CA GLN A 606 26.88 -3.82 -17.10
C GLN A 606 26.21 -2.70 -16.30
N VAL A 607 25.36 -1.91 -16.94
CA VAL A 607 24.70 -0.77 -16.30
C VAL A 607 23.57 -1.23 -15.39
N THR A 608 23.59 -0.74 -14.15
CA THR A 608 22.51 -0.91 -13.17
C THR A 608 22.00 0.45 -12.72
N TYR A 609 20.98 0.46 -11.86
CA TYR A 609 20.54 1.67 -11.15
C TYR A 609 21.62 2.14 -10.15
N PRO A 610 21.62 3.41 -9.69
CA PRO A 610 22.60 3.94 -8.76
C PRO A 610 22.63 3.18 -7.42
N GLN A 611 23.80 2.76 -6.99
CA GLN A 611 24.03 1.95 -5.79
C GLN A 611 25.17 2.54 -4.95
N PRO A 612 24.96 3.69 -4.27
CA PRO A 612 25.99 4.30 -3.45
C PRO A 612 26.35 3.41 -2.26
N LEU A 613 27.59 3.52 -1.80
CA LEU A 613 28.16 2.81 -0.66
C LEU A 613 28.08 1.26 -0.75
N THR A 614 27.93 0.67 -1.93
CA THR A 614 27.79 -0.79 -2.09
C THR A 614 28.87 -1.57 -1.37
N GLU A 615 30.14 -1.23 -1.58
CA GLU A 615 31.27 -1.93 -0.96
C GLU A 615 31.26 -1.82 0.56
N LEU A 616 30.99 -0.64 1.11
CA LEU A 616 30.89 -0.42 2.55
C LEU A 616 29.73 -1.22 3.15
N ILE A 617 28.55 -1.18 2.50
CA ILE A 617 27.34 -1.87 2.96
C ILE A 617 27.55 -3.38 2.96
N GLU A 618 28.13 -3.94 1.89
CA GLU A 618 28.42 -5.37 1.77
C GLU A 618 29.45 -5.85 2.80
N GLN A 619 30.53 -5.08 3.03
CA GLN A 619 31.54 -5.40 4.03
C GLN A 619 30.99 -5.29 5.45
N ALA A 620 30.28 -4.21 5.75
CA ALA A 620 29.64 -4.02 7.05
C ALA A 620 28.61 -5.12 7.32
N TYR A 621 27.80 -5.48 6.33
CA TYR A 621 26.81 -6.53 6.46
C TYR A 621 27.43 -7.91 6.65
N THR A 622 28.49 -8.23 5.90
CA THR A 622 29.24 -9.49 6.06
C THR A 622 29.84 -9.60 7.48
N THR A 623 30.35 -8.49 8.01
CA THR A 623 30.86 -8.43 9.37
C THR A 623 29.74 -8.58 10.41
N TYR A 624 28.62 -7.86 10.20
CA TYR A 624 27.47 -7.90 11.08
C TYR A 624 26.81 -9.28 11.13
N GLN A 625 26.75 -10.00 10.00
CA GLN A 625 26.25 -11.38 9.94
C GLN A 625 27.03 -12.35 10.85
N GLN A 626 28.31 -12.10 11.12
CA GLN A 626 29.09 -12.96 12.02
C GLN A 626 28.60 -12.89 13.46
N SER A 627 28.15 -11.70 13.88
CA SER A 627 27.56 -11.48 15.21
C SER A 627 26.04 -11.65 15.23
N ALA A 628 25.38 -11.49 14.09
CA ALA A 628 23.92 -11.53 13.95
C ALA A 628 23.48 -12.48 12.82
N PRO A 629 23.65 -13.81 12.93
CA PRO A 629 23.37 -14.77 11.84
C PRO A 629 21.93 -14.77 11.36
N TRP A 630 20.97 -14.30 12.16
CA TRP A 630 19.54 -14.25 11.78
C TRP A 630 19.25 -13.26 10.65
N VAL A 631 20.13 -12.26 10.43
CA VAL A 631 19.96 -11.30 9.33
C VAL A 631 20.28 -11.89 7.97
N ALA A 632 20.90 -13.06 7.89
CA ALA A 632 21.31 -13.70 6.63
C ALA A 632 20.21 -13.94 5.59
N ARG A 633 18.94 -13.80 5.97
CA ARG A 633 17.78 -13.88 5.06
C ARG A 633 17.30 -12.53 4.52
N PHE A 634 17.82 -11.45 5.08
CA PHE A 634 17.43 -10.09 4.78
C PHE A 634 18.65 -9.38 4.21
N GLU A 635 18.91 -9.53 2.94
CA GLU A 635 20.04 -8.87 2.30
C GLU A 635 19.75 -7.37 2.17
N PRO A 636 20.70 -6.49 2.53
CA PRO A 636 20.57 -5.08 2.21
C PRO A 636 20.66 -4.92 0.69
N HIS A 637 19.83 -4.02 0.17
CA HIS A 637 19.79 -3.71 -1.24
C HIS A 637 20.25 -2.27 -1.46
N PRO A 638 21.54 -2.00 -1.71
CA PRO A 638 22.04 -0.66 -2.04
C PRO A 638 21.24 -0.06 -3.20
N LYS A 639 20.73 1.14 -3.00
CA LYS A 639 19.93 1.89 -3.98
C LYS A 639 19.88 3.35 -3.61
N SER A 640 19.54 4.18 -4.57
CA SER A 640 19.46 5.62 -4.41
C SER A 640 18.20 6.14 -5.09
N VAL A 641 17.15 6.40 -4.32
CA VAL A 641 15.91 7.02 -4.81
C VAL A 641 15.73 8.38 -4.15
N VAL A 642 15.74 8.43 -2.81
CA VAL A 642 15.65 9.68 -2.04
C VAL A 642 16.92 10.49 -2.22
N ARG A 643 18.07 9.83 -2.16
CA ARG A 643 19.38 10.46 -2.38
C ARG A 643 19.45 11.06 -3.80
N ASP A 644 19.13 10.30 -4.83
CA ASP A 644 19.15 10.78 -6.22
C ASP A 644 18.18 11.96 -6.43
N MET A 645 17.00 11.91 -5.78
CA MET A 645 16.06 13.04 -5.80
C MET A 645 16.64 14.28 -5.11
N TYR A 646 17.31 14.10 -3.98
CA TYR A 646 17.93 15.19 -3.24
C TYR A 646 19.15 15.75 -3.97
N GLU A 647 20.06 14.89 -4.46
CA GLU A 647 21.27 15.27 -5.21
C GLU A 647 20.93 16.00 -6.51
N ARG A 648 19.82 15.66 -7.18
CA ARG A 648 19.32 16.38 -8.36
C ARG A 648 18.39 17.55 -8.02
N ALA A 649 18.26 17.89 -6.76
CA ALA A 649 17.37 18.93 -6.26
C ALA A 649 15.95 18.87 -6.86
N MET A 650 15.43 17.63 -7.10
CA MET A 650 14.13 17.41 -7.73
C MET A 650 13.02 17.35 -6.70
N GLY A 651 11.90 18.02 -6.98
CA GLY A 651 10.64 17.77 -6.31
C GLY A 651 9.99 16.46 -6.79
N PHE A 652 8.87 16.06 -6.16
CA PHE A 652 8.17 14.84 -6.53
C PHE A 652 7.77 14.79 -8.01
N ASN A 653 7.18 15.86 -8.52
CA ASN A 653 6.73 15.93 -9.91
C ASN A 653 7.91 15.92 -10.90
N ASP A 654 9.01 16.58 -10.56
CA ASP A 654 10.20 16.65 -11.41
C ASP A 654 10.82 15.25 -11.56
N PHE A 655 10.92 14.51 -10.45
CA PHE A 655 11.44 13.15 -10.45
C PHE A 655 10.54 12.19 -11.23
N VAL A 656 9.21 12.32 -11.08
CA VAL A 656 8.23 11.56 -11.86
C VAL A 656 8.39 11.82 -13.35
N GLN A 657 8.56 13.08 -13.77
CA GLN A 657 8.75 13.43 -15.18
C GLN A 657 10.10 12.97 -15.71
N TYR A 658 11.17 13.18 -14.95
CA TYR A 658 12.54 12.86 -15.35
C TYR A 658 12.71 11.36 -15.65
N TYR A 659 12.09 10.48 -14.82
CA TYR A 659 12.14 9.03 -14.96
C TYR A 659 10.92 8.42 -15.66
N ALA A 660 9.97 9.23 -16.15
CA ALA A 660 8.71 8.80 -16.77
C ALA A 660 7.92 7.81 -15.87
N LEU A 661 7.70 8.20 -14.60
CA LEU A 661 7.07 7.41 -13.54
C LEU A 661 5.58 7.74 -13.35
N GLU A 662 4.89 8.35 -14.31
CA GLU A 662 3.50 8.78 -14.17
C GLU A 662 2.54 7.64 -13.78
N ARG A 663 2.89 6.40 -14.11
CA ARG A 663 2.13 5.20 -13.73
C ARG A 663 2.51 4.64 -12.36
N GLY A 664 3.62 5.08 -11.80
CA GLY A 664 4.21 4.61 -10.56
C GLY A 664 4.24 5.64 -9.43
N GLU A 665 3.57 6.79 -9.58
CA GLU A 665 3.56 7.87 -8.59
C GLU A 665 3.24 7.36 -7.17
N GLY A 666 2.26 6.46 -7.03
CA GLY A 666 1.89 5.90 -5.73
C GLY A 666 2.92 4.90 -5.16
N VAL A 667 3.74 4.26 -6.01
CA VAL A 667 4.86 3.40 -5.56
C VAL A 667 5.99 4.28 -5.03
N LEU A 668 6.33 5.33 -5.79
CA LEU A 668 7.34 6.31 -5.38
C LEU A 668 6.94 6.98 -4.05
N LEU A 669 5.73 7.51 -3.96
CA LEU A 669 5.27 8.18 -2.74
C LEU A 669 5.30 7.25 -1.52
N ARG A 670 4.89 6.00 -1.67
CA ARG A 670 4.96 5.02 -0.59
C ARG A 670 6.41 4.82 -0.14
N TYR A 671 7.31 4.62 -1.08
CA TYR A 671 8.73 4.45 -0.79
C TYR A 671 9.32 5.67 -0.04
N LEU A 672 9.01 6.89 -0.48
CA LEU A 672 9.43 8.13 0.20
C LEU A 672 8.88 8.21 1.63
N SER A 673 7.61 7.83 1.83
CA SER A 673 6.99 7.77 3.15
C SER A 673 7.66 6.71 4.05
N ASP A 674 7.99 5.54 3.50
CA ASP A 674 8.66 4.47 4.24
C ASP A 674 10.11 4.89 4.60
N ALA A 675 10.81 5.57 3.69
CA ALA A 675 12.14 6.15 3.95
C ALA A 675 12.10 7.21 5.06
N TYR A 676 11.13 8.12 5.02
CA TYR A 676 10.94 9.13 6.07
C TYR A 676 10.71 8.49 7.45
N LYS A 677 9.84 7.51 7.53
CA LYS A 677 9.55 6.78 8.77
C LYS A 677 10.78 6.03 9.29
N ALA A 678 11.49 5.35 8.38
CA ALA A 678 12.70 4.61 8.74
C ALA A 678 13.80 5.53 9.28
N LEU A 679 14.02 6.69 8.65
CA LEU A 679 14.95 7.71 9.16
C LEU A 679 14.57 8.17 10.58
N ARG A 680 13.29 8.46 10.82
CA ARG A 680 12.78 8.92 12.13
C ARG A 680 12.82 7.86 13.22
N GLN A 681 12.69 6.58 12.87
CA GLN A 681 12.58 5.47 13.83
C GLN A 681 13.91 4.77 14.09
N THR A 682 14.80 4.70 13.07
CA THR A 682 16.00 3.86 13.11
C THR A 682 17.25 4.68 13.47
N VAL A 683 17.32 5.93 12.98
CA VAL A 683 18.53 6.74 13.21
C VAL A 683 18.54 7.24 14.66
N PRO A 684 19.60 6.94 15.46
CA PRO A 684 19.73 7.43 16.82
C PRO A 684 19.84 8.97 16.85
N GLU A 685 19.26 9.62 17.87
CA GLU A 685 19.35 11.09 18.02
C GLU A 685 20.79 11.58 18.03
N SER A 686 21.72 10.79 18.59
CA SER A 686 23.16 11.13 18.63
C SER A 686 23.83 11.13 17.26
N ALA A 687 23.25 10.50 16.26
CA ALA A 687 23.75 10.44 14.88
C ALA A 687 23.10 11.49 13.96
N VAL A 688 22.12 12.26 14.46
CA VAL A 688 21.46 13.31 13.69
C VAL A 688 22.21 14.63 13.84
N ASN A 689 22.97 15.02 12.82
CA ASN A 689 23.52 16.35 12.68
C ASN A 689 22.51 17.30 11.99
N ASP A 690 22.87 18.59 11.87
CA ASP A 690 21.97 19.59 11.28
C ASP A 690 21.60 19.28 9.83
N ASP A 691 22.55 18.81 9.02
CA ASP A 691 22.34 18.49 7.60
C ASP A 691 21.40 17.29 7.45
N LEU A 692 21.57 16.24 8.25
CA LEU A 692 20.66 15.09 8.24
C LEU A 692 19.26 15.47 8.72
N ALA A 693 19.16 16.31 9.74
CA ALA A 693 17.87 16.82 10.21
C ALA A 693 17.14 17.60 9.10
N GLU A 694 17.86 18.39 8.29
CA GLU A 694 17.31 19.10 7.15
C GLU A 694 16.81 18.15 6.06
N VAL A 695 17.56 17.10 5.73
CA VAL A 695 17.14 16.06 4.77
C VAL A 695 15.86 15.37 5.25
N ILE A 696 15.77 15.00 6.53
CA ILE A 696 14.59 14.37 7.13
C ILE A 696 13.37 15.30 7.04
N GLU A 697 13.52 16.58 7.40
CA GLU A 697 12.43 17.54 7.35
C GLU A 697 11.98 17.83 5.91
N TRP A 698 12.93 17.97 4.98
CA TRP A 698 12.64 18.12 3.56
C TRP A 698 11.82 16.93 3.02
N LEU A 699 12.26 15.70 3.33
CA LEU A 699 11.58 14.49 2.88
C LEU A 699 10.14 14.42 3.45
N GLY A 700 9.98 14.74 4.73
CA GLY A 700 8.68 14.78 5.40
C GLY A 700 7.73 15.79 4.73
N GLU A 701 8.22 16.98 4.42
CA GLU A 701 7.42 18.01 3.75
C GLU A 701 7.10 17.65 2.29
N LEU A 702 8.06 17.06 1.56
CA LEU A 702 7.86 16.56 0.20
C LEU A 702 6.71 15.54 0.14
N VAL A 703 6.67 14.61 1.10
CA VAL A 703 5.60 13.61 1.20
C VAL A 703 4.28 14.27 1.56
N ARG A 704 4.24 15.22 2.52
CA ARG A 704 3.01 15.94 2.93
C ARG A 704 2.41 16.76 1.79
N GLN A 705 3.23 17.48 1.03
CA GLN A 705 2.76 18.30 -0.09
C GLN A 705 2.23 17.44 -1.25
N THR A 706 2.72 16.21 -1.38
CA THR A 706 2.24 15.26 -2.39
C THR A 706 0.91 14.62 -1.97
N ASP A 707 0.87 14.07 -0.76
CA ASP A 707 -0.33 13.52 -0.12
C ASP A 707 -0.12 13.42 1.40
N SER A 708 -0.69 14.35 2.15
CA SER A 708 -0.49 14.48 3.60
C SER A 708 -1.00 13.26 4.40
N SER A 709 -1.95 12.50 3.85
CA SER A 709 -2.61 11.40 4.55
C SER A 709 -1.69 10.27 5.03
N LEU A 710 -0.52 10.11 4.40
CA LEU A 710 0.44 9.06 4.77
C LEU A 710 1.35 9.44 5.95
N VAL A 711 1.55 10.72 6.16
CA VAL A 711 2.46 11.25 7.20
C VAL A 711 1.69 11.84 8.36
N ASP A 712 0.69 12.68 8.11
CA ASP A 712 -0.09 13.34 9.17
C ASP A 712 -0.79 12.34 10.07
N GLU A 713 -1.40 11.29 9.49
CA GLU A 713 -2.02 10.22 10.26
C GLU A 713 -0.98 9.50 11.13
N TRP A 714 0.18 9.19 10.57
CA TRP A 714 1.26 8.52 11.30
C TRP A 714 1.87 9.42 12.40
N GLU A 715 2.12 10.70 12.13
CA GLU A 715 2.68 11.63 13.13
C GLU A 715 1.73 11.88 14.30
N LYS A 716 0.43 12.02 14.05
CA LYS A 716 -0.60 12.12 15.07
C LYS A 716 -0.65 10.86 15.93
N LEU A 717 -0.53 9.69 15.30
CA LEU A 717 -0.46 8.41 15.99
C LEU A 717 0.81 8.29 16.84
N ALA A 718 1.96 8.70 16.31
CA ALA A 718 3.23 8.69 17.04
C ALA A 718 3.25 9.70 18.20
N ALA A 719 2.53 10.82 18.07
CA ALA A 719 2.37 11.83 19.13
C ALA A 719 1.37 11.41 20.22
N GLY A 720 0.68 10.27 20.05
CA GLY A 720 -0.27 9.75 21.04
C GLY A 720 -1.61 10.51 21.08
N GLU A 721 -2.05 11.11 19.95
CA GLU A 721 -3.39 11.70 19.87
C GLU A 721 -4.46 10.63 20.06
N ASP A 722 -5.56 11.01 20.74
CA ASP A 722 -6.63 10.08 21.04
C ASP A 722 -7.47 9.70 19.79
N ALA A 723 -8.06 8.51 19.84
CA ALA A 723 -8.85 7.95 18.76
C ALA A 723 -10.08 8.80 18.39
N ALA A 724 -10.64 9.55 19.36
CA ALA A 724 -11.79 10.43 19.11
C ALA A 724 -11.40 11.66 18.29
N SER A 725 -10.22 12.24 18.56
CA SER A 725 -9.66 13.35 17.79
C SER A 725 -9.41 12.94 16.34
N LEU A 726 -8.81 11.76 16.13
CA LEU A 726 -8.55 11.20 14.80
C LEU A 726 -9.84 10.91 14.02
N ALA A 727 -10.86 10.35 14.67
CA ALA A 727 -12.17 10.11 14.06
C ALA A 727 -12.87 11.42 13.67
N ALA A 728 -12.81 12.43 14.54
CA ALA A 728 -13.38 13.76 14.27
C ALA A 728 -12.65 14.45 13.11
N ASP A 729 -11.32 14.34 13.07
CA ASP A 729 -10.51 14.87 11.97
C ASP A 729 -10.84 14.20 10.63
N ARG A 730 -11.03 12.88 10.63
CA ARG A 730 -11.43 12.13 9.42
C ARG A 730 -12.81 12.53 8.94
N ALA A 731 -13.80 12.63 9.83
CA ALA A 731 -15.14 13.11 9.49
C ALA A 731 -15.12 14.57 8.99
N ALA A 732 -14.24 15.42 9.56
CA ALA A 732 -14.03 16.78 9.07
C ALA A 732 -13.31 16.83 7.72
N ALA A 733 -12.39 15.91 7.44
CA ALA A 733 -11.70 15.80 6.16
C ALA A 733 -12.61 15.32 5.01
N GLU A 734 -13.68 14.59 5.32
CA GLU A 734 -14.75 14.28 4.34
C GLU A 734 -15.47 15.53 3.82
N ILE A 735 -15.42 16.62 4.56
CA ILE A 735 -16.09 17.90 4.25
C ILE A 735 -15.10 18.99 3.82
N LYS A 736 -13.82 18.88 4.19
CA LYS A 736 -12.79 19.91 3.92
C LYS A 736 -12.08 19.71 2.58
N ASP A 737 -11.70 20.84 1.96
CA ASP A 737 -10.75 20.93 0.85
C ASP A 737 -9.48 20.10 1.14
N ASP A 738 -9.10 19.25 0.20
CA ASP A 738 -7.81 18.50 0.17
C ASP A 738 -6.61 19.46 -0.10
N THR A 739 -6.64 20.65 0.50
CA THR A 739 -5.56 21.63 0.35
C THR A 739 -4.47 21.27 1.35
N PRO A 740 -3.26 20.89 0.92
CA PRO A 740 -2.14 20.68 1.82
C PRO A 740 -1.93 21.91 2.72
N PRO A 741 -1.39 21.73 3.93
CA PRO A 741 -1.02 22.86 4.76
C PRO A 741 -0.05 23.77 4.00
N ALA A 742 -0.10 25.07 4.27
CA ALA A 742 0.79 26.05 3.65
C ALA A 742 2.25 25.62 3.84
N VAL A 743 3.00 25.48 2.74
CA VAL A 743 4.40 24.99 2.74
C VAL A 743 5.32 25.92 3.53
N THR A 744 4.98 27.21 3.60
CA THR A 744 5.73 28.22 4.35
C THR A 744 5.58 28.11 5.86
N LYS A 745 4.64 27.30 6.38
CA LYS A 745 4.47 27.10 7.83
C LYS A 745 5.65 26.37 8.47
N ASN A 746 6.24 25.41 7.77
CA ASN A 746 7.48 24.78 8.21
C ASN A 746 8.66 25.55 7.60
N VAL A 747 9.07 26.64 8.28
CA VAL A 747 10.11 27.55 7.79
C VAL A 747 11.42 26.80 7.52
N ARG A 748 11.78 25.81 8.35
CA ARG A 748 13.04 25.04 8.19
C ARG A 748 12.99 24.19 6.91
N ALA A 749 11.95 23.38 6.74
CA ALA A 749 11.76 22.59 5.52
C ALA A 749 11.63 23.49 4.27
N PHE A 750 10.92 24.61 4.39
CA PHE A 750 10.74 25.53 3.27
C PHE A 750 12.07 26.17 2.83
N ARG A 751 12.98 26.49 3.78
CA ARG A 751 14.33 26.97 3.44
C ARG A 751 15.13 25.93 2.66
N VAL A 752 15.03 24.64 3.05
CA VAL A 752 15.68 23.53 2.31
C VAL A 752 15.09 23.42 0.91
N MET A 753 13.76 23.51 0.77
CA MET A 753 13.12 23.47 -0.54
C MET A 753 13.54 24.65 -1.43
N VAL A 754 13.69 25.85 -0.87
CA VAL A 754 14.17 27.04 -1.60
C VAL A 754 15.60 26.83 -2.08
N ARG A 755 16.50 26.33 -1.20
CA ARG A 755 17.89 26.00 -1.59
C ARG A 755 17.93 24.97 -2.71
N ASN A 756 17.15 23.90 -2.59
CA ASN A 756 17.07 22.89 -3.65
C ASN A 756 16.52 23.46 -4.96
N ALA A 757 15.54 24.34 -4.91
CA ALA A 757 15.00 24.98 -6.10
C ALA A 757 16.00 25.92 -6.81
N LEU A 758 16.86 26.61 -6.02
CA LEU A 758 17.97 27.39 -6.56
C LEU A 758 19.06 26.47 -7.11
N PHE A 759 19.47 25.46 -6.35
CA PHE A 759 20.53 24.55 -6.75
C PHE A 759 20.16 23.73 -8.00
N ARG A 760 18.89 23.43 -8.16
CA ARG A 760 18.37 22.82 -9.41
C ARG A 760 18.72 23.66 -10.63
N ARG A 761 18.70 24.98 -10.51
CA ARG A 761 19.09 25.89 -11.60
C ARG A 761 20.59 25.88 -11.84
N VAL A 762 21.39 25.77 -10.75
CA VAL A 762 22.86 25.58 -10.85
C VAL A 762 23.19 24.30 -11.62
N GLU A 763 22.56 23.18 -11.30
CA GLU A 763 22.76 21.90 -12.02
C GLU A 763 22.39 22.00 -13.50
N LEU A 764 21.23 22.61 -13.80
CA LEU A 764 20.79 22.77 -15.18
C LEU A 764 21.68 23.75 -15.94
N PHE A 765 22.24 24.74 -15.25
CA PHE A 765 23.19 25.68 -15.79
C PHE A 765 24.52 24.99 -16.11
N ALA A 766 25.04 24.19 -15.17
CA ALA A 766 26.25 23.39 -15.37
C ALA A 766 26.12 22.37 -16.50
N ASP A 767 24.93 21.81 -16.70
CA ASP A 767 24.60 20.85 -17.75
C ASP A 767 24.24 21.53 -19.09
N GLU A 768 24.35 22.85 -19.21
CA GLU A 768 23.99 23.63 -20.40
C GLU A 768 22.54 23.30 -20.89
N ARG A 769 21.54 23.34 -19.95
CA ARG A 769 20.13 23.02 -20.24
C ARG A 769 19.27 24.28 -20.29
N GLU A 770 19.63 25.23 -21.13
CA GLU A 770 18.97 26.53 -21.30
C GLU A 770 17.47 26.39 -21.60
N ASN A 771 17.07 25.37 -22.40
CA ASN A 771 15.68 25.15 -22.74
C ASN A 771 14.84 24.77 -21.52
N ILE A 772 15.37 23.92 -20.60
CA ILE A 772 14.67 23.51 -19.38
C ILE A 772 14.62 24.67 -18.40
N LEU A 773 15.68 25.44 -18.26
CA LEU A 773 15.74 26.66 -17.44
C LEU A 773 14.73 27.68 -17.93
N GLY A 774 14.64 27.89 -19.25
CA GLY A 774 13.64 28.77 -19.86
C GLY A 774 12.20 28.32 -19.55
N GLU A 775 11.88 27.03 -19.66
CA GLU A 775 10.57 26.50 -19.29
C GLU A 775 10.24 26.71 -17.79
N LEU A 776 11.23 26.65 -16.92
CA LEU A 776 11.05 26.85 -15.46
C LEU A 776 10.80 28.32 -15.13
N ASP A 777 11.44 29.26 -15.84
CA ASP A 777 11.54 30.66 -15.43
C ASP A 777 10.92 31.65 -16.44
N GLU A 778 10.23 31.17 -17.48
CA GLU A 778 9.52 32.02 -18.50
C GLU A 778 8.64 33.05 -17.83
N ALA A 779 7.93 32.69 -16.75
CA ALA A 779 7.08 33.60 -15.99
C ALA A 779 7.85 34.75 -15.31
N SER A 780 9.17 34.60 -15.11
CA SER A 780 10.07 35.64 -14.58
C SER A 780 10.68 36.51 -15.64
N GLY A 781 10.45 36.21 -16.93
CA GLY A 781 11.08 36.86 -18.07
C GLY A 781 12.48 36.32 -18.42
N TRP A 782 12.84 35.14 -17.82
CA TRP A 782 14.03 34.38 -18.13
C TRP A 782 13.66 33.22 -19.06
N ASP A 783 13.70 33.45 -20.34
CA ASP A 783 13.50 32.43 -21.38
C ASP A 783 14.82 31.69 -21.68
N ALA A 784 14.79 30.77 -22.64
CA ALA A 784 15.95 29.99 -23.01
C ALA A 784 17.11 30.87 -23.55
N ASP A 785 16.81 31.92 -24.27
CA ASP A 785 17.81 32.82 -24.86
C ASP A 785 18.51 33.61 -23.73
N ALA A 786 17.77 34.11 -22.72
CA ALA A 786 18.36 34.84 -21.58
C ALA A 786 19.26 33.95 -20.72
N TRP A 787 18.88 32.66 -20.56
CA TRP A 787 19.72 31.68 -19.87
C TRP A 787 20.98 31.33 -20.67
N ALA A 788 20.86 31.17 -22.01
CA ALA A 788 22.01 30.92 -22.88
C ALA A 788 23.00 32.07 -22.86
N ASP A 789 22.52 33.33 -22.93
CA ASP A 789 23.39 34.51 -22.82
C ASP A 789 24.18 34.53 -21.48
N ALA A 790 23.50 34.21 -20.36
CA ALA A 790 24.16 34.13 -19.04
C ALA A 790 25.17 32.98 -18.94
N MET A 791 24.91 31.84 -19.63
CA MET A 791 25.87 30.74 -19.71
C MET A 791 27.10 31.11 -20.54
N ASP A 792 26.91 31.76 -21.69
CA ASP A 792 28.01 32.23 -22.54
C ASP A 792 28.88 33.22 -21.75
N ASP A 793 28.32 34.14 -21.01
CA ASP A 793 29.07 35.12 -20.18
C ASP A 793 29.84 34.42 -19.06
N TYR A 794 29.27 33.39 -18.41
CA TYR A 794 29.95 32.62 -17.35
C TYR A 794 31.11 31.78 -17.91
N PHE A 795 30.86 31.00 -18.96
CA PHE A 795 31.84 30.09 -19.54
C PHE A 795 32.94 30.81 -20.35
N ASP A 796 32.73 32.11 -20.67
CA ASP A 796 33.84 33.00 -21.12
C ASP A 796 34.81 33.34 -19.99
N ALA A 797 34.37 33.28 -18.72
CA ALA A 797 35.19 33.60 -17.56
C ALA A 797 35.74 32.34 -16.86
N TYR A 798 34.99 31.25 -16.79
CA TYR A 798 35.30 30.01 -16.08
C TYR A 798 35.08 28.77 -16.95
N ASP A 799 35.97 27.77 -16.84
CA ASP A 799 35.90 26.56 -17.65
C ASP A 799 34.87 25.53 -17.16
N ASP A 800 34.41 25.61 -15.87
CA ASP A 800 33.51 24.64 -15.25
C ASP A 800 32.75 25.27 -14.07
N ILE A 801 31.73 24.55 -13.59
CA ILE A 801 30.95 24.89 -12.39
C ILE A 801 30.75 23.62 -11.53
N TYR A 802 31.10 23.68 -10.24
CA TYR A 802 30.98 22.53 -9.34
C TYR A 802 29.53 22.34 -8.87
N THR A 803 29.10 21.08 -8.82
CA THR A 803 27.76 20.66 -8.37
C THR A 803 27.83 19.59 -7.27
N ASP A 804 28.97 19.40 -6.66
CA ASP A 804 29.22 18.42 -5.59
C ASP A 804 28.58 18.83 -4.24
N ALA A 805 28.87 18.05 -3.19
CA ALA A 805 28.34 18.29 -1.86
C ALA A 805 28.80 19.63 -1.25
N GLU A 806 30.04 20.10 -1.59
CA GLU A 806 30.54 21.38 -1.12
C GLU A 806 29.85 22.56 -1.82
N ALA A 807 29.56 22.43 -3.12
CA ALA A 807 28.79 23.41 -3.88
C ALA A 807 27.34 23.55 -3.39
N ARG A 808 26.80 22.51 -2.74
CA ARG A 808 25.47 22.55 -2.09
C ARG A 808 25.47 23.15 -0.70
N SER A 809 26.63 23.51 -0.17
CA SER A 809 26.73 24.01 1.19
C SER A 809 25.76 25.17 1.44
N PRO A 810 25.05 25.18 2.59
CA PRO A 810 24.24 26.32 3.00
C PRO A 810 25.01 27.64 3.02
N LYS A 811 26.34 27.59 3.04
CA LYS A 811 27.24 28.78 3.05
C LYS A 811 27.18 29.54 1.71
N LEU A 812 26.85 28.87 0.61
CA LEU A 812 26.76 29.48 -0.72
C LEU A 812 25.32 29.99 -1.03
N VAL A 813 24.41 29.89 -0.06
CA VAL A 813 23.05 30.40 -0.19
C VAL A 813 22.76 31.45 0.87
N GLN A 814 22.37 32.61 0.46
CA GLN A 814 21.90 33.67 1.36
C GLN A 814 20.36 33.76 1.22
N ILE A 815 19.67 33.67 2.35
CA ILE A 815 18.21 33.80 2.42
C ILE A 815 17.88 34.94 3.37
N ASP A 816 17.35 36.02 2.83
CA ASP A 816 16.77 37.13 3.60
C ASP A 816 15.26 36.90 3.71
N ASP A 817 14.85 36.40 4.88
CA ASP A 817 13.46 36.07 5.21
C ASP A 817 12.80 37.13 6.12
N ASP A 818 13.36 38.35 6.23
CA ASP A 818 12.74 39.44 7.00
C ASP A 818 11.46 39.95 6.33
N VAL A 819 10.35 39.34 6.75
CA VAL A 819 8.98 39.66 6.31
C VAL A 819 8.60 41.12 6.64
N ARG A 820 9.29 41.78 7.52
CA ARG A 820 9.02 43.20 7.89
C ARG A 820 9.58 44.14 6.84
N GLU A 821 10.76 43.82 6.28
CA GLU A 821 11.36 44.60 5.21
C GLU A 821 10.75 44.24 3.85
N HIS A 822 10.40 42.94 3.65
CA HIS A 822 9.87 42.42 2.38
C HIS A 822 8.58 41.60 2.60
N PRO A 823 7.42 42.26 2.79
CA PRO A 823 6.16 41.56 3.07
C PRO A 823 5.77 40.56 1.99
N GLY A 824 5.68 39.28 2.33
CA GLY A 824 5.22 38.21 1.44
C GLY A 824 6.27 37.67 0.45
N VAL A 825 7.53 38.13 0.58
CA VAL A 825 8.62 37.69 -0.32
C VAL A 825 9.89 37.45 0.48
N TRP A 826 10.62 36.37 0.17
CA TRP A 826 12.01 36.18 0.58
C TRP A 826 12.94 36.60 -0.56
N LYS A 827 14.03 37.26 -0.24
CA LYS A 827 15.10 37.50 -1.19
C LYS A 827 16.19 36.48 -1.01
N VAL A 828 16.64 35.90 -2.11
CA VAL A 828 17.56 34.78 -2.09
C VAL A 828 18.68 34.98 -3.10
N GLN A 829 19.87 34.53 -2.74
CA GLN A 829 21.04 34.53 -3.60
C GLN A 829 21.76 33.19 -3.46
N GLN A 830 22.02 32.57 -4.60
CA GLN A 830 22.84 31.35 -4.71
C GLN A 830 24.15 31.72 -5.41
N THR A 831 25.24 31.50 -4.75
CA THR A 831 26.58 31.68 -5.31
C THR A 831 27.02 30.39 -6.00
N PHE A 832 27.68 30.50 -7.14
CA PHE A 832 28.27 29.37 -7.86
C PHE A 832 29.61 28.98 -7.22
N ALA A 833 29.91 27.68 -7.23
CA ALA A 833 31.21 27.17 -6.88
C ALA A 833 32.04 27.03 -8.15
N ASP A 834 32.93 27.98 -8.37
CA ASP A 834 33.81 28.02 -9.54
C ASP A 834 35.14 27.33 -9.28
N PRO A 835 35.92 26.91 -10.33
CA PRO A 835 37.19 26.20 -10.17
C PRO A 835 38.30 27.03 -9.56
N GLU A 836 38.16 28.34 -9.49
CA GLU A 836 39.19 29.30 -8.97
C GLU A 836 38.88 29.75 -7.53
N ASP A 837 37.76 29.29 -6.93
CA ASP A 837 37.29 29.71 -5.58
C ASP A 837 37.04 31.22 -5.46
N ASN A 838 36.65 31.90 -6.55
CA ASN A 838 36.38 33.34 -6.53
C ASN A 838 35.00 33.65 -5.90
N PHE A 839 34.02 32.77 -6.10
CA PHE A 839 32.64 32.87 -5.55
C PHE A 839 31.96 34.21 -5.90
N ASP A 840 32.15 34.72 -7.09
CA ASP A 840 31.70 36.03 -7.54
C ASP A 840 30.52 35.98 -8.49
N TRP A 841 30.09 34.78 -8.93
CA TRP A 841 28.93 34.56 -9.79
C TRP A 841 27.79 33.86 -9.05
N GLY A 842 26.57 34.06 -9.54
CA GLY A 842 25.43 33.35 -9.00
C GLY A 842 24.06 33.85 -9.49
N ILE A 843 23.01 33.34 -8.84
CA ILE A 843 21.61 33.63 -9.12
C ILE A 843 21.02 34.47 -7.99
N ARG A 844 20.38 35.60 -8.31
CA ARG A 844 19.52 36.37 -7.39
C ARG A 844 18.06 36.18 -7.75
N ALA A 845 17.24 35.86 -6.76
CA ALA A 845 15.83 35.63 -6.96
C ALA A 845 14.95 36.12 -5.80
N GLU A 846 13.67 36.20 -6.04
CA GLU A 846 12.62 36.43 -5.04
C GLU A 846 11.75 35.19 -4.94
N VAL A 847 11.42 34.76 -3.70
CA VAL A 847 10.49 33.67 -3.42
C VAL A 847 9.15 34.27 -3.02
N ASN A 848 8.10 34.05 -3.80
CA ASN A 848 6.75 34.50 -3.47
C ASN A 848 6.07 33.52 -2.53
N LEU A 849 5.87 33.90 -1.25
CA LEU A 849 5.35 33.03 -0.21
C LEU A 849 3.89 32.59 -0.49
N ALA A 850 3.02 33.51 -0.88
CA ALA A 850 1.62 33.20 -1.17
C ALA A 850 1.48 32.27 -2.38
N ALA A 851 2.23 32.55 -3.45
CA ALA A 851 2.26 31.67 -4.62
C ALA A 851 2.87 30.30 -4.30
N SER A 852 3.85 30.25 -3.39
CA SER A 852 4.46 28.97 -2.93
C SER A 852 3.47 28.15 -2.11
N ASP A 853 2.70 28.77 -1.23
CA ASP A 853 1.62 28.10 -0.49
C ASP A 853 0.54 27.57 -1.43
N ASP A 854 0.20 28.35 -2.45
CA ASP A 854 -0.76 27.92 -3.49
C ASP A 854 -0.22 26.79 -4.36
N ALA A 855 1.06 26.77 -4.68
CA ALA A 855 1.70 25.75 -5.50
C ALA A 855 2.08 24.48 -4.72
N GLY A 856 2.43 24.60 -3.43
CA GLY A 856 2.98 23.55 -2.59
C GLY A 856 4.49 23.32 -2.80
N TYR A 857 5.17 24.26 -3.47
CA TYR A 857 6.62 24.29 -3.69
C TYR A 857 7.11 25.75 -3.86
N PRO A 858 8.41 26.04 -3.68
CA PRO A 858 8.93 27.40 -3.82
C PRO A 858 8.70 27.98 -5.22
N VAL A 859 7.99 29.09 -5.30
CA VAL A 859 7.79 29.85 -6.54
C VAL A 859 8.82 30.96 -6.58
N LEU A 860 9.83 30.75 -7.43
CA LEU A 860 10.96 31.67 -7.62
C LEU A 860 10.67 32.66 -8.75
N LYS A 861 11.14 33.87 -8.58
CA LYS A 861 11.24 34.89 -9.62
C LYS A 861 12.71 35.27 -9.76
N ILE A 862 13.35 34.86 -10.85
CA ILE A 862 14.73 35.16 -11.12
C ILE A 862 14.85 36.69 -11.43
N LEU A 863 15.78 37.34 -10.76
CA LEU A 863 16.05 38.78 -10.91
C LEU A 863 17.29 39.02 -11.76
N SER A 864 18.37 38.27 -11.48
CA SER A 864 19.61 38.34 -12.23
C SER A 864 20.42 37.08 -12.11
N VAL A 865 21.16 36.75 -13.12
CA VAL A 865 22.25 35.74 -13.13
C VAL A 865 23.47 36.49 -13.65
N GLY A 866 24.61 36.40 -12.96
CA GLY A 866 25.81 37.11 -13.32
C GLY A 866 26.77 37.32 -12.15
N GLU A 867 27.80 38.16 -12.39
CA GLU A 867 28.80 38.56 -11.40
C GLU A 867 28.18 39.49 -10.33
N PHE A 868 28.64 39.40 -9.06
CA PHE A 868 28.06 40.15 -7.94
C PHE A 868 28.88 41.34 -7.49
#